data_645437667364d40a8cf0c4ae84d985a9
#
_entry.id   645437667364d40a8cf0c4ae84d985a9
#
_cell.length_a   1.000
_cell.length_b   1.000
_cell.length_c   1.000
_cell.angle_alpha   90.00
_cell.angle_beta   90.00
_cell.angle_gamma   90.00
#
_symmetry.space_group_name_H-M   'P 1'
#
loop_
_entity.id
_entity.type
_entity.pdbx_description
1 polymer ?
#
loop_
_entity_poly.entity_id
_entity_poly.type
_entity_poly.pdbx_seq_one_letter_code
_entity_poly.pdbx_strand_id
1 'polypeptide(L)'
;MDSWLKRAARLLTSISFGSDGSASVVPYYPQKVRVYGEEKKYFRRTIPEHFGISSKRLFNMLSELEGERRANIHNLFVLAGGEVICECSRDGYGTNIWHLSHSMSKTVTGMAIGMLVDDGRLKVTDRLVNIFPEVPYKDKRFADITVRHLLSMQTGVPFAEAGSVTEVGWTEAFFSSSLKFAPGESFSYNSMNSYILSKIVTRLTGMTLSAFLDERLFSPLGITNYFWEIGPEGVEKGGWGLFLSPESWAKIGYMFLSGGVFEDRRILSEEWIEESSTRWATSPMSTGDFNYAYQMWVGRESEEILFNGMLGQNVWICPKNNIVVVVNCGNNELFQMSPALDIIRKYLGCDIEDALSHSDIRTLHEREAHFFDSRRWVRPLEKKRGLLYFLHLRSRESFDIRWSDILGEYVLAKNNAGILPLFVTGMQNNLDTVIERISLSRAGESLVFSFTESGVDYSLEVGLYEYKSTVLDFRGEKYAVSVMGEALTDRDGVGEYRIEFLFPEMPNTRMIKIKPDAAGRITVTLSEVPNDKIVDLLIKKVPNQNGVAGFVLDMLERRFGEGFIQKKLEEIFSPTIVGADVTHPDAEKIMEEELRRVEDESGVVRLIRSVVARFFKESVGISEARATEQTSSEADGKSSDKRGFFSSILGKIKKRR
;
A
#
# COMPACT_ATOMS: atom_id res chain seq x y z
N MET A 1 17.03 -15.71 18.26
CA MET A 1 16.71 -15.31 16.87
C MET A 1 15.52 -14.37 16.95
N ASP A 2 15.63 -13.21 16.35
CA ASP A 2 14.58 -12.16 16.44
C ASP A 2 13.26 -12.68 15.87
N SER A 3 12.16 -12.55 16.63
CA SER A 3 10.83 -13.02 16.24
C SER A 3 10.41 -12.47 14.87
N TRP A 4 10.88 -11.27 14.54
CA TRP A 4 10.65 -10.59 13.27
C TRP A 4 11.24 -11.34 12.05
N LEU A 5 12.43 -11.90 12.17
CA LEU A 5 13.06 -12.64 11.06
C LEU A 5 12.27 -13.91 10.70
N LYS A 6 11.74 -14.59 11.72
CA LYS A 6 10.86 -15.74 11.54
C LYS A 6 9.57 -15.34 10.82
N ARG A 7 9.02 -14.16 11.13
CA ARG A 7 7.78 -13.63 10.53
C ARG A 7 7.99 -13.25 9.06
N ALA A 8 9.04 -12.50 8.75
CA ALA A 8 9.38 -12.13 7.38
C ALA A 8 9.62 -13.36 6.49
N ALA A 9 10.33 -14.37 7.02
CA ALA A 9 10.55 -15.61 6.29
C ALA A 9 9.25 -16.40 6.05
N ARG A 10 8.32 -16.43 7.01
CA ARG A 10 7.00 -17.05 6.83
C ARG A 10 6.18 -16.33 5.78
N LEU A 11 6.14 -15.00 5.81
CA LEU A 11 5.43 -14.20 4.81
C LEU A 11 5.98 -14.44 3.40
N LEU A 12 7.30 -14.36 3.23
CA LEU A 12 7.94 -14.63 1.94
C LEU A 12 7.66 -16.07 1.46
N THR A 13 7.66 -17.04 2.37
CA THR A 13 7.32 -18.43 2.04
C THR A 13 5.87 -18.57 1.60
N SER A 14 4.92 -17.92 2.29
CA SER A 14 3.50 -17.95 1.95
C SER A 14 3.22 -17.28 0.60
N ILE A 15 3.84 -16.13 0.33
CA ILE A 15 3.69 -15.40 -0.93
C ILE A 15 4.31 -16.20 -2.09
N SER A 16 5.52 -16.77 -1.89
CA SER A 16 6.26 -17.45 -2.97
C SER A 16 5.68 -18.82 -3.35
N PHE A 17 5.01 -19.50 -2.42
CA PHE A 17 4.70 -20.93 -2.56
C PHE A 17 3.25 -21.29 -2.29
N GLY A 18 2.41 -20.30 -2.06
CA GLY A 18 1.03 -20.49 -1.61
C GLY A 18 0.94 -21.04 -0.17
N SER A 19 -0.19 -20.92 0.45
CA SER A 19 -0.44 -21.53 1.75
C SER A 19 -0.79 -22.99 1.53
N ASP A 20 0.12 -23.90 1.87
CA ASP A 20 -0.19 -25.33 1.95
C ASP A 20 -0.84 -25.71 3.31
N GLY A 21 -1.34 -24.72 4.04
CA GLY A 21 -1.90 -24.86 5.39
C GLY A 21 -0.85 -25.08 6.49
N SER A 22 0.42 -25.21 6.14
CA SER A 22 1.51 -25.48 7.11
C SER A 22 2.16 -24.23 7.69
N ALA A 23 2.01 -23.08 7.05
CA ALA A 23 2.39 -21.80 7.62
C ALA A 23 1.22 -21.26 8.45
N SER A 24 1.43 -20.97 9.74
CA SER A 24 0.44 -20.28 10.57
C SER A 24 0.33 -18.83 10.12
N VAL A 25 -0.37 -18.61 9.02
CA VAL A 25 -0.77 -17.29 8.51
C VAL A 25 -1.98 -16.87 9.33
N VAL A 26 -2.10 -15.59 9.62
CA VAL A 26 -3.32 -15.03 10.22
C VAL A 26 -4.49 -15.38 9.31
N PRO A 27 -5.58 -15.98 9.82
CA PRO A 27 -6.72 -16.31 8.98
C PRO A 27 -7.28 -15.06 8.31
N TYR A 28 -7.68 -15.22 7.05
CA TYR A 28 -8.40 -14.17 6.33
C TYR A 28 -9.82 -14.05 6.87
N TYR A 29 -10.23 -12.83 7.18
CA TYR A 29 -11.60 -12.50 7.53
C TYR A 29 -12.05 -11.30 6.68
N PRO A 30 -13.13 -11.43 5.90
CA PRO A 30 -13.65 -10.32 5.13
C PRO A 30 -14.13 -9.20 6.05
N GLN A 31 -13.72 -7.98 5.79
CA GLN A 31 -14.03 -6.79 6.60
C GLN A 31 -14.77 -5.73 5.79
N LYS A 32 -14.33 -5.48 4.55
CA LYS A 32 -14.84 -4.43 3.68
C LYS A 32 -16.09 -4.91 2.92
N VAL A 33 -17.22 -5.01 3.62
CA VAL A 33 -18.48 -5.56 3.09
C VAL A 33 -19.29 -4.57 2.24
N ARG A 34 -18.81 -3.35 2.05
CA ARG A 34 -19.42 -2.33 1.22
C ARG A 34 -18.35 -1.50 0.49
N VAL A 35 -18.72 -0.88 -0.61
CA VAL A 35 -17.96 0.17 -1.28
C VAL A 35 -18.33 1.53 -0.69
N TYR A 36 -17.64 2.58 -1.14
CA TYR A 36 -17.95 3.96 -0.77
C TYR A 36 -19.43 4.29 -0.98
N GLY A 37 -19.96 5.15 -0.10
CA GLY A 37 -21.28 5.74 -0.22
C GLY A 37 -21.23 7.10 -0.90
N GLU A 38 -22.39 7.68 -1.12
CA GLU A 38 -22.47 9.08 -1.54
C GLU A 38 -21.95 10.00 -0.44
N GLU A 39 -21.14 10.98 -0.82
CA GLU A 39 -20.66 12.03 0.06
C GLU A 39 -21.10 13.39 -0.46
N LYS A 40 -21.70 14.19 0.41
CA LYS A 40 -22.17 15.52 0.05
C LYS A 40 -20.98 16.47 -0.01
N LYS A 41 -20.84 17.21 -1.11
CA LYS A 41 -19.87 18.29 -1.25
C LYS A 41 -20.13 19.35 -0.18
N TYR A 42 -19.11 19.66 0.60
CA TYR A 42 -19.19 20.61 1.71
C TYR A 42 -18.62 21.98 1.34
N PHE A 43 -17.36 22.00 0.87
CA PHE A 43 -16.69 23.26 0.59
C PHE A 43 -17.25 23.95 -0.66
N ARG A 44 -17.33 25.29 -0.62
CA ARG A 44 -17.60 26.10 -1.80
C ARG A 44 -16.44 25.98 -2.78
N ARG A 45 -16.75 25.86 -4.07
CA ARG A 45 -15.79 25.90 -5.18
C ARG A 45 -15.70 27.32 -5.70
N THR A 46 -14.49 27.82 -5.91
CA THR A 46 -14.23 29.21 -6.31
C THR A 46 -12.96 29.29 -7.18
N ILE A 47 -12.68 30.48 -7.68
CA ILE A 47 -11.48 30.73 -8.49
C ILE A 47 -10.29 31.09 -7.59
N PRO A 48 -9.06 30.65 -7.93
CA PRO A 48 -7.88 30.87 -7.11
C PRO A 48 -7.51 32.35 -6.95
N GLU A 49 -7.91 33.20 -7.89
CA GLU A 49 -7.69 34.66 -7.87
C GLU A 49 -8.27 35.33 -6.64
N HIS A 50 -9.34 34.80 -6.04
CA HIS A 50 -9.91 35.33 -4.79
C HIS A 50 -8.91 35.26 -3.60
N PHE A 51 -7.92 34.42 -3.70
CA PHE A 51 -6.87 34.23 -2.67
C PHE A 51 -5.49 34.74 -3.12
N GLY A 52 -5.44 35.54 -4.19
CA GLY A 52 -4.19 36.07 -4.73
C GLY A 52 -3.34 35.03 -5.47
N ILE A 53 -3.90 33.86 -5.75
CA ILE A 53 -3.26 32.77 -6.49
C ILE A 53 -3.71 32.85 -7.94
N SER A 54 -2.79 32.87 -8.90
CA SER A 54 -3.20 32.91 -10.32
C SER A 54 -3.62 31.53 -10.83
N SER A 55 -4.67 31.50 -11.65
CA SER A 55 -5.05 30.29 -12.42
C SER A 55 -3.88 29.74 -13.25
N LYS A 56 -2.99 30.61 -13.73
CA LYS A 56 -1.77 30.24 -14.44
C LYS A 56 -0.80 29.44 -13.56
N ARG A 57 -0.65 29.80 -12.29
CA ARG A 57 0.18 29.05 -11.33
C ARG A 57 -0.32 27.63 -11.18
N LEU A 58 -1.63 27.44 -10.95
CA LEU A 58 -2.23 26.11 -10.83
C LEU A 58 -2.16 25.33 -12.15
N PHE A 59 -2.38 25.97 -13.30
CA PHE A 59 -2.19 25.34 -14.60
C PHE A 59 -0.76 24.80 -14.78
N ASN A 60 0.26 25.60 -14.41
CA ASN A 60 1.66 25.18 -14.49
C ASN A 60 1.96 24.02 -13.53
N MET A 61 1.42 24.08 -12.31
CA MET A 61 1.50 22.99 -11.33
C MET A 61 0.91 21.69 -11.88
N LEU A 62 -0.31 21.73 -12.41
CA LEU A 62 -0.97 20.56 -13.01
C LEU A 62 -0.18 20.02 -14.21
N SER A 63 0.41 20.92 -15.02
CA SER A 63 1.23 20.52 -16.17
C SER A 63 2.51 19.83 -15.76
N GLU A 64 3.17 20.29 -14.69
CA GLU A 64 4.37 19.65 -14.15
C GLU A 64 4.04 18.32 -13.48
N LEU A 65 2.93 18.24 -12.72
CA LEU A 65 2.42 17.00 -12.13
C LEU A 65 2.14 15.92 -13.19
N GLU A 66 1.51 16.29 -14.31
CA GLU A 66 1.31 15.36 -15.42
C GLU A 66 2.61 14.92 -16.11
N GLY A 67 3.64 15.77 -16.09
CA GLY A 67 4.95 15.46 -16.66
C GLY A 67 5.82 14.57 -15.76
N GLU A 68 5.52 14.47 -14.47
CA GLU A 68 6.30 13.69 -13.51
C GLU A 68 5.95 12.19 -13.57
N ARG A 69 6.83 11.40 -14.15
CA ARG A 69 6.61 9.96 -14.39
C ARG A 69 6.57 9.10 -13.13
N ARG A 70 7.12 9.59 -12.02
CA ARG A 70 7.13 8.87 -10.73
C ARG A 70 5.86 9.13 -9.93
N ALA A 71 5.08 10.18 -10.28
CA ALA A 71 3.82 10.53 -9.63
C ALA A 71 2.65 9.89 -10.39
N ASN A 72 2.07 8.83 -9.84
CA ASN A 72 0.83 8.24 -10.32
C ASN A 72 -0.34 8.81 -9.53
N ILE A 73 -0.79 10.03 -9.89
CA ILE A 73 -1.81 10.77 -9.15
C ILE A 73 -3.20 10.22 -9.50
N HIS A 74 -4.00 9.99 -8.48
CA HIS A 74 -5.40 9.58 -8.57
C HIS A 74 -6.35 10.76 -8.37
N ASN A 75 -6.13 11.52 -7.28
CA ASN A 75 -6.93 12.68 -6.94
C ASN A 75 -6.03 13.81 -6.45
N LEU A 76 -6.43 15.04 -6.76
CA LEU A 76 -5.85 16.26 -6.21
C LEU A 76 -7.00 17.20 -5.78
N PHE A 77 -6.90 17.74 -4.56
CA PHE A 77 -7.88 18.62 -3.97
C PHE A 77 -7.17 19.74 -3.22
N VAL A 78 -7.38 20.99 -3.63
CA VAL A 78 -6.67 22.16 -3.10
C VAL A 78 -7.67 23.14 -2.51
N LEU A 79 -7.49 23.42 -1.22
CA LEU A 79 -8.21 24.47 -0.48
C LEU A 79 -7.30 25.66 -0.27
N ALA A 80 -7.85 26.87 -0.44
CA ALA A 80 -7.27 28.11 0.05
C ALA A 80 -8.35 28.86 0.84
N GLY A 81 -8.03 29.33 2.05
CA GLY A 81 -8.97 30.06 2.88
C GLY A 81 -10.29 29.35 3.19
N GLY A 82 -10.33 28.01 3.12
CA GLY A 82 -11.53 27.21 3.34
C GLY A 82 -12.43 27.05 2.11
N GLU A 83 -12.01 27.46 0.92
CA GLU A 83 -12.72 27.23 -0.34
C GLU A 83 -11.86 26.41 -1.31
N VAL A 84 -12.49 25.59 -2.16
CA VAL A 84 -11.80 24.76 -3.15
C VAL A 84 -11.42 25.62 -4.35
N ILE A 85 -10.12 25.66 -4.65
CA ILE A 85 -9.56 26.41 -5.78
C ILE A 85 -9.05 25.51 -6.91
N CYS A 86 -8.91 24.20 -6.65
CA CYS A 86 -8.58 23.20 -7.67
C CYS A 86 -9.07 21.83 -7.19
N GLU A 87 -9.80 21.13 -8.05
CA GLU A 87 -10.31 19.79 -7.79
C GLU A 87 -10.23 18.98 -9.08
N CYS A 88 -9.42 17.92 -9.09
CA CYS A 88 -9.32 17.05 -10.25
C CYS A 88 -9.00 15.60 -9.87
N SER A 89 -9.40 14.68 -10.74
CA SER A 89 -9.17 13.24 -10.60
C SER A 89 -8.77 12.64 -11.94
N ARG A 90 -7.96 11.60 -11.87
CA ARG A 90 -7.72 10.73 -13.02
C ARG A 90 -9.02 9.98 -13.36
N ASP A 91 -9.25 9.71 -14.67
CA ASP A 91 -10.35 8.86 -15.12
C ASP A 91 -10.42 7.56 -14.32
N GLY A 92 -11.63 7.16 -13.91
CA GLY A 92 -11.88 5.98 -13.08
C GLY A 92 -11.75 6.22 -11.58
N TYR A 93 -11.23 7.38 -11.13
CA TYR A 93 -11.18 7.83 -9.74
C TYR A 93 -12.15 9.01 -9.50
N GLY A 94 -12.23 9.50 -8.27
CA GLY A 94 -13.08 10.63 -7.92
C GLY A 94 -12.79 11.18 -6.53
N THR A 95 -12.96 12.49 -6.36
CA THR A 95 -12.73 13.18 -5.07
C THR A 95 -13.82 12.89 -4.03
N ASN A 96 -14.94 12.32 -4.45
CA ASN A 96 -16.04 11.85 -3.59
C ASN A 96 -15.93 10.34 -3.24
N ILE A 97 -14.95 9.64 -3.79
CA ILE A 97 -14.70 8.23 -3.49
C ILE A 97 -13.74 8.16 -2.30
N TRP A 98 -14.07 7.38 -1.28
CA TRP A 98 -13.09 7.13 -0.23
C TRP A 98 -11.86 6.40 -0.79
N HIS A 99 -10.71 6.69 -0.21
CA HIS A 99 -9.45 6.10 -0.65
C HIS A 99 -8.67 5.59 0.54
N LEU A 100 -7.98 4.45 0.40
CA LEU A 100 -7.14 3.88 1.45
C LEU A 100 -6.01 4.84 1.80
N SER A 101 -6.03 5.32 3.02
CA SER A 101 -5.17 6.42 3.50
C SER A 101 -3.81 5.96 4.01
N HIS A 102 -3.62 4.64 4.16
CA HIS A 102 -2.41 4.09 4.77
C HIS A 102 -2.04 4.81 6.08
N SER A 103 -0.80 5.28 6.21
CA SER A 103 -0.30 5.87 7.45
C SER A 103 -0.85 7.25 7.78
N MET A 104 -1.62 7.90 6.91
CA MET A 104 -2.40 9.09 7.30
C MET A 104 -3.37 8.76 8.45
N SER A 105 -3.83 7.52 8.55
CA SER A 105 -4.67 7.02 9.65
C SER A 105 -4.10 7.34 11.03
N LYS A 106 -2.76 7.35 11.15
CA LYS A 106 -2.05 7.64 12.41
C LYS A 106 -2.43 9.00 12.98
N THR A 107 -2.55 10.01 12.13
CA THR A 107 -2.88 11.37 12.56
C THR A 107 -4.26 11.43 13.21
N VAL A 108 -5.24 10.72 12.64
CA VAL A 108 -6.60 10.64 13.20
C VAL A 108 -6.60 9.87 14.52
N THR A 109 -5.79 8.81 14.62
CA THR A 109 -5.58 8.11 15.90
C THR A 109 -4.94 9.03 16.95
N GLY A 110 -3.97 9.86 16.56
CA GLY A 110 -3.38 10.89 17.41
C GLY A 110 -4.41 11.91 17.91
N MET A 111 -5.33 12.34 17.04
CA MET A 111 -6.44 13.23 17.41
C MET A 111 -7.37 12.59 18.45
N ALA A 112 -7.67 11.28 18.33
CA ALA A 112 -8.46 10.57 19.35
C ALA A 112 -7.77 10.56 20.73
N ILE A 113 -6.44 10.42 20.75
CA ILE A 113 -5.67 10.56 22.00
C ILE A 113 -5.77 11.99 22.55
N GLY A 114 -5.70 13.01 21.68
CA GLY A 114 -5.88 14.40 22.07
C GLY A 114 -7.23 14.66 22.74
N MET A 115 -8.30 14.13 22.17
CA MET A 115 -9.64 14.23 22.77
C MET A 115 -9.71 13.59 24.16
N LEU A 116 -9.02 12.47 24.39
CA LEU A 116 -8.95 11.86 25.73
C LEU A 116 -8.11 12.70 26.70
N VAL A 117 -7.09 13.41 26.21
CA VAL A 117 -6.29 14.33 27.02
C VAL A 117 -7.11 15.57 27.37
N ASP A 118 -7.83 16.15 26.39
CA ASP A 118 -8.74 17.29 26.60
C ASP A 118 -9.85 16.95 27.61
N ASP A 119 -10.36 15.72 27.61
CA ASP A 119 -11.33 15.22 28.57
C ASP A 119 -10.71 14.93 29.97
N GLY A 120 -9.39 15.05 30.16
CA GLY A 120 -8.69 14.72 31.40
C GLY A 120 -8.65 13.22 31.71
N ARG A 121 -8.98 12.36 30.75
CA ARG A 121 -9.04 10.89 30.92
C ARG A 121 -7.70 10.22 30.69
N LEU A 122 -6.74 10.92 30.09
CA LEU A 122 -5.41 10.44 29.75
C LEU A 122 -4.42 11.59 29.84
N LYS A 123 -3.17 11.27 30.24
CA LYS A 123 -2.03 12.18 30.13
C LYS A 123 -0.99 11.59 29.20
N VAL A 124 -0.33 12.41 28.40
CA VAL A 124 0.77 11.94 27.54
C VAL A 124 1.94 11.35 28.33
N THR A 125 2.04 11.67 29.62
CA THR A 125 3.03 11.13 30.57
C THR A 125 2.61 9.81 31.22
N ASP A 126 1.37 9.35 31.01
CA ASP A 126 0.91 8.08 31.58
C ASP A 126 1.74 6.92 31.03
N ARG A 127 2.17 6.05 31.94
CA ARG A 127 2.98 4.88 31.60
C ARG A 127 2.13 3.76 31.03
N LEU A 128 2.60 3.16 29.97
CA LEU A 128 1.87 2.10 29.26
C LEU A 128 1.56 0.90 30.13
N VAL A 129 2.48 0.53 31.04
CA VAL A 129 2.30 -0.57 32.00
C VAL A 129 1.19 -0.30 33.03
N ASN A 130 0.86 0.96 33.29
CA ASN A 130 -0.26 1.32 34.20
C ASN A 130 -1.61 1.26 33.42
N ILE A 131 -1.59 1.49 32.12
CA ILE A 131 -2.78 1.38 31.28
C ILE A 131 -3.11 -0.09 31.00
N PHE A 132 -2.09 -0.96 30.86
CA PHE A 132 -2.20 -2.39 30.60
C PHE A 132 -1.50 -3.23 31.67
N PRO A 133 -1.93 -3.18 32.95
CA PRO A 133 -1.23 -3.87 34.04
C PRO A 133 -1.27 -5.40 33.94
N GLU A 134 -2.23 -5.95 33.18
CA GLU A 134 -2.39 -7.39 32.96
C GLU A 134 -1.45 -7.95 31.87
N VAL A 135 -0.84 -7.09 31.03
CA VAL A 135 -0.01 -7.54 29.94
C VAL A 135 1.45 -7.69 30.40
N PRO A 136 2.02 -8.89 30.39
CA PRO A 136 3.40 -9.08 30.82
C PRO A 136 4.39 -8.51 29.77
N TYR A 137 5.53 -8.01 30.25
CA TYR A 137 6.61 -7.51 29.42
C TYR A 137 7.96 -8.13 29.85
N LYS A 138 8.87 -8.31 28.87
CA LYS A 138 10.17 -8.96 29.09
C LYS A 138 11.30 -7.97 29.40
N ASP A 139 11.36 -6.89 28.67
CA ASP A 139 12.39 -5.86 28.84
C ASP A 139 11.97 -4.88 29.94
N LYS A 140 12.76 -4.76 31.00
CA LYS A 140 12.43 -3.89 32.15
C LYS A 140 12.23 -2.42 31.76
N ARG A 141 12.86 -1.96 30.67
CA ARG A 141 12.70 -0.60 30.14
C ARG A 141 11.30 -0.30 29.64
N PHE A 142 10.47 -1.33 29.39
CA PHE A 142 9.05 -1.15 29.07
C PHE A 142 8.29 -0.36 30.14
N ALA A 143 8.71 -0.45 31.41
CA ALA A 143 8.11 0.30 32.51
C ALA A 143 8.17 1.83 32.32
N ASP A 144 9.08 2.32 31.47
CA ASP A 144 9.28 3.75 31.21
C ASP A 144 8.60 4.24 29.92
N ILE A 145 7.97 3.35 29.15
CA ILE A 145 7.21 3.74 27.96
C ILE A 145 5.97 4.51 28.37
N THR A 146 5.83 5.73 27.87
CA THR A 146 4.66 6.59 28.04
C THR A 146 3.84 6.72 26.77
N VAL A 147 2.64 7.27 26.87
CA VAL A 147 1.78 7.61 25.72
C VAL A 147 2.52 8.57 24.76
N ARG A 148 3.30 9.53 25.29
CA ARG A 148 4.15 10.41 24.48
C ARG A 148 5.12 9.63 23.59
N HIS A 149 5.78 8.60 24.12
CA HIS A 149 6.72 7.78 23.35
C HIS A 149 6.02 7.01 22.21
N LEU A 150 4.77 6.59 22.39
CA LEU A 150 3.94 6.02 21.32
C LEU A 150 3.62 7.07 20.24
N LEU A 151 3.15 8.26 20.67
CA LEU A 151 2.78 9.36 19.79
C LEU A 151 3.96 9.85 18.95
N SER A 152 5.15 9.98 19.54
CA SER A 152 6.36 10.51 18.91
C SER A 152 7.27 9.44 18.27
N MET A 153 6.85 8.16 18.20
CA MET A 153 7.63 7.05 17.65
C MET A 153 8.99 6.83 18.34
N GLN A 154 9.05 6.98 19.66
CA GLN A 154 10.26 6.87 20.47
C GLN A 154 10.22 5.74 21.51
N THR A 155 9.43 4.69 21.27
CA THR A 155 9.31 3.55 22.21
C THR A 155 10.53 2.64 22.23
N GLY A 156 11.33 2.58 21.16
CA GLY A 156 12.42 1.61 20.99
C GLY A 156 11.95 0.18 20.64
N VAL A 157 10.65 -0.08 20.56
CA VAL A 157 10.10 -1.38 20.15
C VAL A 157 10.45 -1.67 18.71
N PRO A 158 11.14 -2.79 18.41
CA PRO A 158 11.44 -3.19 17.04
C PRO A 158 10.16 -3.65 16.34
N PHE A 159 9.96 -3.18 15.12
CA PHE A 159 8.84 -3.58 14.28
C PHE A 159 9.21 -3.61 12.81
N ALA A 160 8.55 -4.48 12.08
CA ALA A 160 8.52 -4.46 10.62
C ALA A 160 7.08 -4.67 10.16
N GLU A 161 6.61 -3.85 9.26
CA GLU A 161 5.23 -3.83 8.76
C GLU A 161 4.80 -5.23 8.24
N ALA A 162 5.68 -5.89 7.47
CA ALA A 162 5.45 -7.24 6.97
C ALA A 162 5.23 -8.30 8.07
N GLY A 163 5.73 -8.06 9.30
CA GLY A 163 5.55 -8.98 10.43
C GLY A 163 4.14 -8.96 11.01
N SER A 164 3.39 -7.86 10.86
CA SER A 164 2.03 -7.72 11.40
C SER A 164 1.03 -8.69 10.76
N VAL A 165 1.19 -8.97 9.47
CA VAL A 165 0.26 -9.85 8.72
C VAL A 165 0.45 -11.35 9.01
N THR A 166 1.48 -11.70 9.80
CA THR A 166 1.77 -13.11 10.17
C THR A 166 1.57 -13.39 11.66
N GLU A 167 1.04 -12.44 12.44
CA GLU A 167 0.89 -12.55 13.89
C GLU A 167 -0.53 -12.21 14.33
N VAL A 168 -1.12 -13.04 15.19
CA VAL A 168 -2.47 -12.83 15.73
C VAL A 168 -2.49 -12.07 17.05
N GLY A 169 -1.42 -12.14 17.83
CA GLY A 169 -1.29 -11.50 19.14
C GLY A 169 -0.43 -10.22 19.07
N TRP A 170 -0.92 -9.17 18.42
CA TRP A 170 -0.13 -7.94 18.22
C TRP A 170 0.26 -7.24 19.51
N THR A 171 -0.64 -7.23 20.49
CA THR A 171 -0.36 -6.66 21.82
C THR A 171 0.73 -7.44 22.53
N GLU A 172 0.61 -8.76 22.60
CA GLU A 172 1.62 -9.60 23.25
C GLU A 172 2.98 -9.49 22.53
N ALA A 173 2.97 -9.49 21.21
CA ALA A 173 4.18 -9.32 20.41
C ALA A 173 4.87 -7.97 20.67
N PHE A 174 4.09 -6.90 20.85
CA PHE A 174 4.61 -5.57 21.19
C PHE A 174 5.27 -5.57 22.58
N PHE A 175 4.57 -6.03 23.62
CA PHE A 175 5.04 -6.01 25.00
C PHE A 175 6.17 -7.05 25.27
N SER A 176 6.23 -8.15 24.51
CA SER A 176 7.29 -9.15 24.65
C SER A 176 8.59 -8.81 23.89
N SER A 177 8.63 -7.68 23.18
CA SER A 177 9.78 -7.25 22.40
C SER A 177 10.93 -6.77 23.29
N SER A 178 12.18 -7.00 22.85
CA SER A 178 13.36 -6.35 23.44
C SER A 178 13.58 -5.00 22.79
N LEU A 179 13.74 -3.94 23.56
CA LEU A 179 13.88 -2.58 23.04
C LEU A 179 15.23 -2.37 22.37
N LYS A 180 15.26 -1.70 21.23
CA LYS A 180 16.49 -1.31 20.49
C LYS A 180 17.28 -0.24 21.24
N PHE A 181 16.57 0.68 21.90
CA PHE A 181 17.11 1.81 22.65
C PHE A 181 16.16 2.15 23.82
N ALA A 182 16.56 3.02 24.74
CA ALA A 182 15.69 3.44 25.82
C ALA A 182 14.53 4.32 25.32
N PRO A 183 13.32 4.23 25.91
CA PRO A 183 12.20 5.10 25.54
C PRO A 183 12.58 6.58 25.58
N GLY A 184 12.28 7.31 24.50
CA GLY A 184 12.62 8.72 24.34
C GLY A 184 14.03 9.00 23.77
N GLU A 185 14.90 8.00 23.67
CA GLU A 185 16.29 8.19 23.24
C GLU A 185 16.42 8.46 21.72
N SER A 186 15.62 7.79 20.91
CA SER A 186 15.74 7.87 19.45
C SER A 186 14.41 7.65 18.74
N PHE A 187 14.33 8.12 17.51
CA PHE A 187 13.18 7.90 16.62
C PHE A 187 13.28 6.55 15.91
N SER A 188 12.19 5.78 15.93
CA SER A 188 12.03 4.58 15.10
C SER A 188 10.58 4.42 14.69
N TYR A 189 10.27 4.71 13.42
CA TYR A 189 8.91 4.61 12.89
C TYR A 189 8.36 3.19 13.07
N ASN A 190 7.18 3.09 13.68
CA ASN A 190 6.59 1.82 14.09
C ASN A 190 5.06 1.90 14.14
N SER A 191 4.38 1.28 13.21
CA SER A 191 2.91 1.31 13.13
C SER A 191 2.22 0.61 14.30
N MET A 192 2.90 -0.30 15.02
CA MET A 192 2.34 -0.89 16.23
C MET A 192 2.17 0.13 17.37
N ASN A 193 2.95 1.22 17.40
CA ASN A 193 2.71 2.30 18.34
C ASN A 193 1.28 2.85 18.18
N SER A 194 0.86 3.07 16.95
CA SER A 194 -0.48 3.58 16.65
C SER A 194 -1.58 2.54 16.91
N TYR A 195 -1.29 1.25 16.70
CA TYR A 195 -2.21 0.18 17.10
C TYR A 195 -2.43 0.16 18.62
N ILE A 196 -1.37 0.32 19.41
CA ILE A 196 -1.48 0.43 20.88
C ILE A 196 -2.24 1.69 21.27
N LEU A 197 -2.06 2.83 20.58
CA LEU A 197 -2.88 4.04 20.79
C LEU A 197 -4.36 3.78 20.52
N SER A 198 -4.71 3.08 19.43
CA SER A 198 -6.09 2.65 19.16
C SER A 198 -6.64 1.78 20.27
N LYS A 199 -5.84 0.85 20.78
CA LYS A 199 -6.22 0.00 21.91
C LYS A 199 -6.40 0.77 23.23
N ILE A 200 -5.64 1.85 23.45
CA ILE A 200 -5.83 2.76 24.59
C ILE A 200 -7.20 3.43 24.49
N VAL A 201 -7.59 3.93 23.31
CA VAL A 201 -8.93 4.52 23.11
C VAL A 201 -10.01 3.52 23.47
N THR A 202 -9.97 2.31 22.88
CA THR A 202 -10.96 1.26 23.18
C THR A 202 -11.01 0.91 24.67
N ARG A 203 -9.86 0.79 25.32
CA ARG A 203 -9.78 0.47 26.75
C ARG A 203 -10.39 1.53 27.63
N LEU A 204 -10.11 2.80 27.37
CA LEU A 204 -10.57 3.90 28.21
C LEU A 204 -12.03 4.28 27.96
N THR A 205 -12.52 4.07 26.72
CA THR A 205 -13.88 4.49 26.34
C THR A 205 -14.90 3.36 26.34
N GLY A 206 -14.46 2.11 26.14
CA GLY A 206 -15.31 0.96 25.85
C GLY A 206 -15.84 0.96 24.41
N MET A 207 -15.45 1.94 23.58
CA MET A 207 -15.86 2.09 22.18
C MET A 207 -14.74 1.63 21.24
N THR A 208 -15.08 1.30 19.99
CA THR A 208 -14.06 1.18 18.95
C THR A 208 -13.48 2.57 18.64
N LEU A 209 -12.29 2.62 18.05
CA LEU A 209 -11.65 3.89 17.67
C LEU A 209 -12.54 4.70 16.73
N SER A 210 -13.12 4.05 15.71
CA SER A 210 -14.01 4.73 14.75
C SER A 210 -15.31 5.19 15.39
N ALA A 211 -15.91 4.42 16.29
CA ALA A 211 -17.12 4.85 17.00
C ALA A 211 -16.87 6.07 17.90
N PHE A 212 -15.73 6.09 18.61
CA PHE A 212 -15.33 7.25 19.41
C PHE A 212 -15.08 8.47 18.51
N LEU A 213 -14.40 8.29 17.39
CA LEU A 213 -14.15 9.36 16.42
C LEU A 213 -15.40 9.79 15.67
N ASP A 214 -16.38 8.91 15.46
CA ASP A 214 -17.64 9.29 14.86
C ASP A 214 -18.35 10.38 15.70
N GLU A 215 -18.44 10.18 17.00
CA GLU A 215 -19.05 11.14 17.90
C GLU A 215 -18.26 12.46 18.01
N ARG A 216 -16.92 12.38 18.00
CA ARG A 216 -16.06 13.49 18.39
C ARG A 216 -15.41 14.23 17.21
N LEU A 217 -15.26 13.57 16.07
CA LEU A 217 -14.59 14.11 14.87
C LEU A 217 -15.45 13.98 13.62
N PHE A 218 -15.83 12.77 13.23
CA PHE A 218 -16.42 12.53 11.91
C PHE A 218 -17.79 13.18 11.77
N SER A 219 -18.74 12.89 12.66
CA SER A 219 -20.08 13.49 12.65
C SER A 219 -20.03 15.02 12.80
N PRO A 220 -19.23 15.62 13.73
CA PRO A 220 -19.04 17.06 13.78
C PRO A 220 -18.51 17.71 12.50
N LEU A 221 -17.67 17.02 11.74
CA LEU A 221 -17.18 17.48 10.42
C LEU A 221 -18.11 17.09 9.26
N GLY A 222 -19.26 16.48 9.54
CA GLY A 222 -20.15 15.95 8.50
C GLY A 222 -19.51 14.88 7.62
N ILE A 223 -18.61 14.07 8.19
CA ILE A 223 -18.00 12.90 7.55
C ILE A 223 -18.86 11.69 7.91
N THR A 224 -19.58 11.14 6.93
CA THR A 224 -20.49 10.00 7.14
C THR A 224 -20.04 8.75 6.39
N ASN A 225 -19.07 8.90 5.50
CA ASN A 225 -18.61 7.85 4.61
C ASN A 225 -17.16 7.51 4.93
N TYR A 226 -16.94 6.54 5.82
CA TYR A 226 -15.64 6.05 6.23
C TYR A 226 -15.68 4.54 6.49
N PHE A 227 -14.50 3.91 6.46
CA PHE A 227 -14.30 2.53 6.87
C PHE A 227 -12.91 2.41 7.48
N TRP A 228 -12.76 1.59 8.53
CA TRP A 228 -11.46 1.32 9.15
C TRP A 228 -11.25 -0.18 9.32
N GLU A 229 -10.15 -0.69 8.84
CA GLU A 229 -9.77 -2.10 8.98
C GLU A 229 -9.46 -2.46 10.43
N ILE A 230 -9.84 -3.68 10.82
CA ILE A 230 -9.66 -4.23 12.16
C ILE A 230 -8.44 -5.16 12.16
N GLY A 231 -7.66 -5.12 13.23
CA GLY A 231 -6.57 -6.06 13.49
C GLY A 231 -7.08 -7.40 14.04
N PRO A 232 -6.20 -8.40 14.16
CA PRO A 232 -6.60 -9.77 14.55
C PRO A 232 -7.15 -9.88 15.98
N GLU A 233 -6.95 -8.88 16.83
CA GLU A 233 -7.50 -8.83 18.19
C GLU A 233 -8.86 -8.09 18.28
N GLY A 234 -9.50 -7.80 17.15
CA GLY A 234 -10.78 -7.08 17.09
C GLY A 234 -10.67 -5.57 17.36
N VAL A 235 -9.46 -5.02 17.38
CA VAL A 235 -9.17 -3.59 17.55
C VAL A 235 -8.80 -3.00 16.20
N GLU A 236 -9.30 -1.83 15.87
CA GLU A 236 -8.97 -1.13 14.63
C GLU A 236 -7.47 -0.82 14.56
N LYS A 237 -6.91 -0.94 13.34
CA LYS A 237 -5.45 -0.93 13.13
C LYS A 237 -4.75 0.36 13.57
N GLY A 238 -5.47 1.49 13.65
CA GLY A 238 -4.96 2.78 14.13
C GLY A 238 -3.83 3.38 13.30
N GLY A 239 -2.88 2.57 12.88
CA GLY A 239 -1.71 3.01 12.11
C GLY A 239 -1.88 2.98 10.60
N TRP A 240 -2.93 2.31 10.10
CA TRP A 240 -3.31 2.20 8.68
C TRP A 240 -4.74 1.66 8.57
N GLY A 241 -5.24 1.50 7.36
CA GLY A 241 -6.53 0.85 7.09
C GLY A 241 -7.75 1.77 7.18
N LEU A 242 -7.58 3.08 7.36
CA LEU A 242 -8.67 4.07 7.26
C LEU A 242 -8.90 4.43 5.80
N PHE A 243 -10.16 4.43 5.40
CA PHE A 243 -10.65 4.91 4.11
C PHE A 243 -11.45 6.19 4.33
N LEU A 244 -11.05 7.27 3.67
CA LEU A 244 -11.74 8.56 3.63
C LEU A 244 -11.62 9.19 2.25
N SER A 245 -12.61 9.97 1.86
CA SER A 245 -12.54 10.76 0.63
C SER A 245 -11.54 11.92 0.73
N PRO A 246 -11.02 12.42 -0.40
CA PRO A 246 -10.23 13.66 -0.42
C PRO A 246 -10.90 14.82 0.29
N GLU A 247 -12.21 15.01 0.10
CA GLU A 247 -12.96 16.09 0.75
C GLU A 247 -13.05 15.89 2.28
N SER A 248 -13.22 14.66 2.76
CA SER A 248 -13.18 14.34 4.19
C SER A 248 -11.80 14.62 4.80
N TRP A 249 -10.73 14.28 4.11
CA TRP A 249 -9.38 14.63 4.53
C TRP A 249 -9.13 16.14 4.52
N ALA A 250 -9.69 16.85 3.55
CA ALA A 250 -9.60 18.30 3.49
C ALA A 250 -10.32 18.98 4.68
N LYS A 251 -11.47 18.45 5.12
CA LYS A 251 -12.16 18.91 6.35
C LYS A 251 -11.27 18.75 7.58
N ILE A 252 -10.62 17.57 7.74
CA ILE A 252 -9.71 17.31 8.86
C ILE A 252 -8.48 18.25 8.79
N GLY A 253 -7.89 18.42 7.60
CA GLY A 253 -6.76 19.32 7.40
C GLY A 253 -7.12 20.78 7.67
N TYR A 254 -8.29 21.22 7.24
CA TYR A 254 -8.76 22.59 7.46
C TYR A 254 -9.12 22.85 8.93
N MET A 255 -9.75 21.89 9.62
CA MET A 255 -9.98 21.95 11.06
C MET A 255 -8.65 22.09 11.81
N PHE A 256 -7.62 21.34 11.41
CA PHE A 256 -6.30 21.44 12.02
C PHE A 256 -5.63 22.80 11.75
N LEU A 257 -5.67 23.27 10.51
CA LEU A 257 -5.20 24.62 10.11
C LEU A 257 -5.88 25.73 10.89
N SER A 258 -7.17 25.56 11.22
CA SER A 258 -8.00 26.49 11.99
C SER A 258 -7.84 26.34 13.51
N GLY A 259 -6.71 25.77 13.99
CA GLY A 259 -6.42 25.65 15.42
C GLY A 259 -7.39 24.73 16.17
N GLY A 260 -7.91 23.70 15.53
CA GLY A 260 -8.84 22.74 16.13
C GLY A 260 -10.32 23.14 16.08
N VAL A 261 -10.68 24.15 15.28
CA VAL A 261 -12.07 24.65 15.12
C VAL A 261 -12.61 24.29 13.75
N PHE A 262 -13.88 23.90 13.68
CA PHE A 262 -14.62 23.69 12.44
C PHE A 262 -16.05 24.19 12.60
N GLU A 263 -16.53 25.07 11.71
CA GLU A 263 -17.85 25.72 11.81
C GLU A 263 -18.16 26.28 13.20
N ASP A 264 -17.30 27.13 13.75
CA ASP A 264 -17.39 27.71 15.10
C ASP A 264 -17.42 26.69 16.25
N ARG A 265 -17.26 25.42 15.96
CA ARG A 265 -17.19 24.33 16.95
C ARG A 265 -15.75 23.93 17.22
N ARG A 266 -15.35 23.93 18.50
CA ARG A 266 -14.08 23.38 18.92
C ARG A 266 -14.13 21.85 18.90
N ILE A 267 -13.26 21.25 18.10
CA ILE A 267 -13.09 19.78 17.93
C ILE A 267 -11.93 19.28 18.77
N LEU A 268 -10.82 20.01 18.79
CA LEU A 268 -9.63 19.77 19.59
C LEU A 268 -9.22 21.05 20.31
N SER A 269 -8.60 20.95 21.47
CA SER A 269 -8.07 22.12 22.17
C SER A 269 -6.94 22.77 21.34
N GLU A 270 -6.72 24.06 21.54
CA GLU A 270 -5.61 24.79 20.96
C GLU A 270 -4.28 24.24 21.49
N GLU A 271 -4.26 23.91 22.79
CA GLU A 271 -3.12 23.29 23.46
C GLU A 271 -2.74 21.96 22.84
N TRP A 272 -3.73 21.12 22.45
CA TRP A 272 -3.44 19.88 21.76
C TRP A 272 -2.91 20.10 20.34
N ILE A 273 -3.47 21.05 19.59
CA ILE A 273 -2.98 21.39 18.24
C ILE A 273 -1.51 21.83 18.33
N GLU A 274 -1.16 22.70 19.29
CA GLU A 274 0.21 23.16 19.49
C GLU A 274 1.13 22.01 19.93
N GLU A 275 0.75 21.24 20.97
CA GLU A 275 1.55 20.14 21.47
C GLU A 275 1.75 19.05 20.41
N SER A 276 0.69 18.69 19.66
CA SER A 276 0.73 17.64 18.66
C SER A 276 1.54 18.01 17.43
N SER A 277 1.72 19.29 17.12
CA SER A 277 2.56 19.80 16.01
C SER A 277 3.97 20.21 16.45
N THR A 278 4.31 20.05 17.72
CA THR A 278 5.69 20.27 18.20
C THR A 278 6.65 19.20 17.67
N ARG A 279 7.88 19.58 17.33
CA ARG A 279 8.93 18.68 16.82
C ARG A 279 9.50 17.82 17.95
N TRP A 280 8.82 16.72 18.29
CA TRP A 280 9.19 15.83 19.40
C TRP A 280 10.38 14.92 19.09
N ALA A 281 10.52 14.51 17.85
CA ALA A 281 11.59 13.60 17.44
C ALA A 281 12.29 14.07 16.18
N THR A 282 13.63 14.07 16.21
CA THR A 282 14.45 14.29 15.02
C THR A 282 14.44 13.02 14.17
N SER A 283 13.86 13.11 13.00
CA SER A 283 13.85 12.01 12.03
C SER A 283 15.12 12.02 11.17
N PRO A 284 15.52 10.87 10.60
CA PRO A 284 16.66 10.82 9.68
C PRO A 284 16.49 11.76 8.48
N MET A 285 17.59 12.26 7.92
CA MET A 285 17.57 13.12 6.71
C MET A 285 16.94 12.42 5.50
N SER A 286 16.93 11.10 5.46
CA SER A 286 16.24 10.32 4.43
C SER A 286 14.71 10.48 4.41
N THR A 287 14.13 11.11 5.44
CA THR A 287 12.70 11.47 5.49
C THR A 287 12.41 12.87 4.93
N GLY A 288 13.37 13.50 4.27
CA GLY A 288 13.24 14.85 3.68
C GLY A 288 13.20 15.97 4.71
N ASP A 289 12.49 17.06 4.39
CA ASP A 289 12.45 18.31 5.14
C ASP A 289 11.54 18.29 6.37
N PHE A 290 11.21 17.11 6.87
CA PHE A 290 10.25 16.96 7.97
C PHE A 290 10.86 16.24 9.17
N ASN A 291 10.49 16.69 10.36
CA ASN A 291 10.65 15.98 11.63
C ASN A 291 9.32 15.31 12.04
N TYR A 292 9.37 14.47 13.06
CA TYR A 292 8.17 13.79 13.55
C TYR A 292 7.60 14.47 14.80
N ALA A 293 6.28 14.61 14.80
CA ALA A 293 5.50 15.13 15.91
C ALA A 293 4.59 14.04 16.48
N TYR A 294 3.39 14.35 17.00
CA TYR A 294 2.45 13.34 17.46
C TYR A 294 1.66 12.75 16.28
N GLN A 295 2.13 11.60 15.78
CA GLN A 295 1.49 10.84 14.69
C GLN A 295 1.35 11.61 13.36
N MET A 296 2.18 12.66 13.18
CA MET A 296 2.27 13.47 11.97
C MET A 296 3.68 13.98 11.75
N TRP A 297 3.92 14.54 10.59
CA TRP A 297 5.19 15.15 10.21
C TRP A 297 5.08 16.66 10.24
N VAL A 298 6.13 17.35 10.68
CA VAL A 298 6.21 18.82 10.74
C VAL A 298 7.49 19.30 10.10
N GLY A 299 7.44 20.40 9.38
CA GLY A 299 8.58 20.97 8.70
C GLY A 299 9.79 21.18 9.62
N ARG A 300 11.01 20.90 9.14
CA ARG A 300 12.24 21.11 9.94
C ARG A 300 12.48 22.58 10.20
N GLU A 301 12.27 23.40 9.20
CA GLU A 301 12.52 24.86 9.21
C GLU A 301 11.26 25.68 8.86
N SER A 302 10.14 25.03 8.62
CA SER A 302 8.85 25.64 8.29
C SER A 302 7.75 25.22 9.26
N GLU A 303 6.62 25.89 9.20
CA GLU A 303 5.41 25.55 9.96
C GLU A 303 4.50 24.56 9.20
N GLU A 304 5.00 23.97 8.11
CA GLU A 304 4.27 23.01 7.32
C GLU A 304 3.96 21.76 8.13
N ILE A 305 2.76 21.22 7.93
CA ILE A 305 2.31 19.99 8.55
C ILE A 305 1.95 18.99 7.45
N LEU A 306 2.31 17.74 7.65
CA LEU A 306 2.09 16.69 6.68
C LEU A 306 1.54 15.44 7.34
N PHE A 307 0.33 15.03 6.95
CA PHE A 307 -0.20 13.71 7.18
C PHE A 307 0.25 12.84 6.01
N ASN A 308 1.13 11.89 6.28
CA ASN A 308 1.80 11.13 5.23
C ASN A 308 1.43 9.65 5.29
N GLY A 309 0.98 9.12 4.17
CA GLY A 309 0.75 7.70 3.92
C GLY A 309 1.64 7.18 2.79
N MET A 310 1.99 5.90 2.85
CA MET A 310 2.77 5.28 1.78
C MET A 310 2.06 5.36 0.43
N LEU A 311 2.82 5.20 -0.65
CA LEU A 311 2.36 5.25 -2.04
C LEU A 311 1.84 6.64 -2.46
N GLY A 312 2.21 7.70 -1.71
CA GLY A 312 1.87 9.08 -2.05
C GLY A 312 0.50 9.54 -1.56
N GLN A 313 0.00 9.03 -0.44
CA GLN A 313 -1.19 9.55 0.22
C GLN A 313 -0.77 10.72 1.11
N ASN A 314 -1.24 11.93 0.84
CA ASN A 314 -0.82 13.10 1.60
C ASN A 314 -1.97 14.08 1.88
N VAL A 315 -1.99 14.63 3.10
CA VAL A 315 -2.58 15.94 3.40
C VAL A 315 -1.46 16.87 3.79
N TRP A 316 -1.21 17.86 2.97
CA TRP A 316 -0.22 18.90 3.24
C TRP A 316 -0.91 20.20 3.64
N ILE A 317 -0.49 20.76 4.75
CA ILE A 317 -1.03 21.99 5.34
C ILE A 317 0.10 23.03 5.34
N CYS A 318 -0.19 24.18 4.74
CA CYS A 318 0.71 25.33 4.69
C CYS A 318 0.06 26.53 5.41
N PRO A 319 0.34 26.72 6.71
CA PRO A 319 -0.25 27.83 7.48
C PRO A 319 0.09 29.20 6.88
N LYS A 320 1.31 29.37 6.38
CA LYS A 320 1.78 30.60 5.75
C LYS A 320 0.86 31.13 4.67
N ASN A 321 0.32 30.25 3.82
CA ASN A 321 -0.52 30.61 2.68
C ASN A 321 -2.01 30.27 2.90
N ASN A 322 -2.37 29.79 4.10
CA ASN A 322 -3.71 29.32 4.46
C ASN A 322 -4.25 28.29 3.44
N ILE A 323 -3.39 27.30 3.12
CA ILE A 323 -3.65 26.25 2.11
C ILE A 323 -3.67 24.87 2.74
N VAL A 324 -4.60 24.05 2.28
CA VAL A 324 -4.62 22.59 2.52
C VAL A 324 -4.67 21.88 1.17
N VAL A 325 -3.78 20.92 0.97
CA VAL A 325 -3.78 20.07 -0.23
C VAL A 325 -3.94 18.63 0.17
N VAL A 326 -4.90 17.94 -0.45
CA VAL A 326 -5.05 16.49 -0.38
C VAL A 326 -4.65 15.91 -1.72
N VAL A 327 -3.74 14.95 -1.72
CA VAL A 327 -3.34 14.20 -2.91
C VAL A 327 -3.33 12.71 -2.62
N ASN A 328 -3.97 11.93 -3.48
CA ASN A 328 -3.92 10.48 -3.47
C ASN A 328 -3.15 10.01 -4.70
N CYS A 329 -2.24 9.08 -4.51
CA CYS A 329 -1.41 8.51 -5.58
C CYS A 329 -1.32 6.99 -5.45
N GLY A 330 -0.83 6.35 -6.52
CA GLY A 330 -0.38 4.97 -6.55
C GLY A 330 1.12 4.90 -6.91
N ASN A 331 1.97 5.62 -6.19
CA ASN A 331 3.41 5.71 -6.45
C ASN A 331 4.15 4.44 -6.00
N ASN A 332 5.37 4.26 -6.49
CA ASN A 332 6.25 3.16 -6.06
C ASN A 332 7.10 3.49 -4.81
N GLU A 333 6.84 4.61 -4.12
CA GLU A 333 7.56 5.01 -2.91
C GLU A 333 6.82 4.55 -1.65
N LEU A 334 7.51 3.83 -0.76
CA LEU A 334 6.91 3.35 0.50
C LEU A 334 6.85 4.43 1.60
N PHE A 335 7.93 5.18 1.79
CA PHE A 335 8.09 6.05 2.96
C PHE A 335 8.77 7.39 2.65
N GLN A 336 9.12 7.65 1.40
CA GLN A 336 9.77 8.87 0.98
C GLN A 336 8.73 9.94 0.64
N MET A 337 9.19 11.18 0.57
CA MET A 337 8.38 12.28 0.08
C MET A 337 7.90 11.98 -1.34
N SER A 338 6.61 12.15 -1.56
CA SER A 338 6.02 11.95 -2.88
C SER A 338 6.55 13.01 -3.85
N PRO A 339 6.97 12.64 -5.07
CA PRO A 339 7.34 13.62 -6.11
C PRO A 339 6.21 14.62 -6.40
N ALA A 340 4.95 14.18 -6.26
CA ALA A 340 3.80 15.07 -6.36
C ALA A 340 3.82 16.15 -5.29
N LEU A 341 4.16 15.80 -4.04
CA LEU A 341 4.24 16.76 -2.95
C LEU A 341 5.35 17.79 -3.16
N ASP A 342 6.51 17.38 -3.68
CA ASP A 342 7.60 18.31 -3.98
C ASP A 342 7.17 19.37 -5.01
N ILE A 343 6.44 18.95 -6.05
CA ILE A 343 5.88 19.86 -7.05
C ILE A 343 4.82 20.77 -6.42
N ILE A 344 3.90 20.23 -5.63
CA ILE A 344 2.85 21.02 -4.94
C ILE A 344 3.51 22.09 -4.04
N ARG A 345 4.50 21.71 -3.22
CA ARG A 345 5.24 22.63 -2.35
C ARG A 345 5.99 23.71 -3.13
N LYS A 346 6.56 23.39 -4.28
CA LYS A 346 7.21 24.34 -5.17
C LYS A 346 6.27 25.46 -5.62
N TYR A 347 5.02 25.14 -5.92
CA TYR A 347 4.05 26.10 -6.42
C TYR A 347 3.22 26.80 -5.32
N LEU A 348 2.93 26.13 -4.22
CA LEU A 348 2.01 26.60 -3.19
C LEU A 348 2.68 26.87 -1.83
N GLY A 349 3.92 26.42 -1.61
CA GLY A 349 4.67 26.64 -0.37
C GLY A 349 5.57 27.89 -0.37
N CYS A 350 5.77 28.52 -1.53
CA CYS A 350 6.56 29.75 -1.66
C CYS A 350 5.73 31.01 -1.34
N ASP A 351 6.37 32.19 -1.33
CA ASP A 351 5.66 33.47 -1.35
C ASP A 351 4.87 33.58 -2.66
N ILE A 352 3.60 33.95 -2.54
CA ILE A 352 2.70 34.08 -3.68
C ILE A 352 2.46 35.56 -3.97
N GLU A 353 3.08 36.04 -5.04
CA GLU A 353 2.95 37.41 -5.54
C GLU A 353 2.60 37.34 -7.03
N ASP A 354 1.40 36.84 -7.35
CA ASP A 354 1.01 36.57 -8.72
C ASP A 354 0.34 37.78 -9.39
N ALA A 355 0.68 38.01 -10.66
CA ALA A 355 -0.13 38.83 -11.54
C ALA A 355 -1.42 38.10 -11.91
N LEU A 356 -2.55 38.59 -11.47
CA LEU A 356 -3.83 37.94 -11.68
C LEU A 356 -4.41 38.30 -13.07
N SER A 357 -4.95 37.29 -13.76
CA SER A 357 -5.58 37.44 -15.07
C SER A 357 -6.81 36.55 -15.20
N HIS A 358 -7.96 37.15 -15.44
CA HIS A 358 -9.21 36.41 -15.66
C HIS A 358 -9.23 35.56 -16.95
N SER A 359 -8.32 35.82 -17.91
CA SER A 359 -8.23 35.00 -19.13
C SER A 359 -7.74 33.59 -18.85
N ASP A 360 -6.99 33.39 -17.77
CA ASP A 360 -6.36 32.13 -17.43
C ASP A 360 -7.32 31.16 -16.71
N ILE A 361 -8.43 31.65 -16.16
CA ILE A 361 -9.41 30.85 -15.42
C ILE A 361 -10.01 29.75 -16.32
N ARG A 362 -10.44 30.10 -17.53
CA ARG A 362 -10.99 29.11 -18.46
C ARG A 362 -9.99 28.03 -18.81
N THR A 363 -8.73 28.42 -19.00
CA THR A 363 -7.64 27.49 -19.33
C THR A 363 -7.37 26.53 -18.19
N LEU A 364 -7.46 27.00 -16.92
CA LEU A 364 -7.35 26.15 -15.75
C LEU A 364 -8.51 25.14 -15.69
N HIS A 365 -9.75 25.56 -15.83
CA HIS A 365 -10.93 24.68 -15.79
C HIS A 365 -10.89 23.61 -16.90
N GLU A 366 -10.45 23.98 -18.12
CA GLU A 366 -10.24 23.01 -19.19
C GLU A 366 -9.13 22.02 -18.83
N ARG A 367 -8.11 22.45 -18.08
CA ARG A 367 -7.02 21.58 -17.62
C ARG A 367 -7.46 20.61 -16.53
N GLU A 368 -8.24 21.09 -15.56
CA GLU A 368 -8.79 20.24 -14.50
C GLU A 368 -9.70 19.16 -15.07
N ALA A 369 -10.58 19.53 -16.01
CA ALA A 369 -11.50 18.60 -16.66
C ALA A 369 -10.82 17.51 -17.49
N HIS A 370 -9.57 17.73 -17.91
CA HIS A 370 -8.79 16.81 -18.73
C HIS A 370 -7.52 16.33 -18.01
N PHE A 371 -7.46 16.52 -16.71
CA PHE A 371 -6.33 16.13 -15.89
C PHE A 371 -6.20 14.61 -15.88
N PHE A 372 -5.03 14.11 -16.28
CA PHE A 372 -4.77 12.70 -16.43
C PHE A 372 -5.84 11.93 -17.25
N ASP A 373 -6.24 12.50 -18.39
CA ASP A 373 -7.04 11.77 -19.38
C ASP A 373 -6.35 10.44 -19.68
N SER A 374 -7.01 9.32 -19.34
CA SER A 374 -6.51 7.95 -19.48
C SER A 374 -5.95 7.65 -20.87
N ARG A 375 -6.52 8.29 -21.90
CA ARG A 375 -6.04 8.19 -23.29
C ARG A 375 -4.60 8.69 -23.50
N ARG A 376 -4.06 9.49 -22.57
CA ARG A 376 -2.67 9.95 -22.59
C ARG A 376 -1.73 9.02 -21.80
N TRP A 377 -2.22 8.35 -20.77
CA TRP A 377 -1.42 7.53 -19.87
C TRP A 377 -1.14 6.12 -20.38
N VAL A 378 -2.02 5.56 -21.17
CA VAL A 378 -1.80 4.27 -21.84
C VAL A 378 -0.64 4.31 -22.87
N ARG A 379 -0.05 5.50 -23.09
CA ARG A 379 1.00 5.74 -24.11
C ARG A 379 2.45 5.98 -23.62
N PRO A 380 2.88 5.87 -22.39
CA PRO A 380 4.18 6.41 -21.97
C PRO A 380 5.40 5.62 -22.45
N LEU A 381 5.28 4.42 -22.97
CA LEU A 381 6.42 3.53 -23.23
C LEU A 381 6.85 3.41 -24.69
N GLU A 382 6.12 3.99 -25.64
CA GLU A 382 6.50 3.88 -27.05
C GLU A 382 6.97 5.20 -27.65
N LYS A 383 8.25 5.24 -27.99
CA LYS A 383 8.88 6.31 -28.77
C LYS A 383 8.13 6.55 -30.07
N LYS A 384 7.68 7.82 -30.25
CA LYS A 384 7.29 8.46 -31.52
C LYS A 384 6.71 7.53 -32.60
N ARG A 385 5.41 7.36 -32.64
CA ARG A 385 4.68 6.85 -33.80
C ARG A 385 4.09 8.01 -34.61
N GLY A 386 4.13 7.89 -35.95
CA GLY A 386 3.83 8.96 -36.90
C GLY A 386 2.35 9.34 -36.99
N LEU A 387 2.08 10.32 -37.89
CA LEU A 387 0.81 10.97 -38.18
C LEU A 387 -0.40 10.02 -38.37
N LEU A 388 -0.20 8.81 -38.84
CA LEU A 388 -1.23 7.77 -39.06
C LEU A 388 -1.89 7.30 -37.77
N TYR A 389 -1.21 7.38 -36.63
CA TYR A 389 -1.77 7.00 -35.32
C TYR A 389 -2.88 7.97 -34.86
N PHE A 390 -2.77 9.26 -35.19
CA PHE A 390 -3.80 10.27 -34.90
C PHE A 390 -5.07 10.10 -35.75
N LEU A 391 -4.98 9.50 -36.89
CA LEU A 391 -6.12 9.31 -37.78
C LEU A 391 -7.04 8.15 -37.33
N HIS A 392 -6.51 7.15 -36.62
CA HIS A 392 -7.28 6.02 -36.08
C HIS A 392 -8.10 6.37 -34.85
N LEU A 393 -7.83 7.51 -34.19
CA LEU A 393 -8.57 7.95 -33.00
C LEU A 393 -9.96 8.53 -33.31
N ARG A 394 -10.34 8.69 -34.57
CA ARG A 394 -11.60 9.33 -34.97
C ARG A 394 -12.81 8.40 -35.14
N SER A 395 -12.62 7.08 -35.16
CA SER A 395 -13.75 6.13 -35.30
C SER A 395 -14.11 5.51 -33.93
N ARG A 396 -14.85 6.26 -33.14
CA ARG A 396 -15.24 5.89 -31.77
C ARG A 396 -16.50 5.05 -31.64
N GLU A 397 -17.15 4.69 -32.74
CA GLU A 397 -18.52 4.17 -32.70
C GLU A 397 -18.66 2.67 -33.06
N SER A 398 -17.56 1.95 -33.27
CA SER A 398 -17.62 0.51 -33.57
C SER A 398 -16.72 -0.28 -32.63
N PHE A 399 -17.20 -1.49 -32.26
CA PHE A 399 -16.38 -2.48 -31.55
C PHE A 399 -15.04 -2.64 -32.25
N ASP A 400 -13.92 -2.54 -31.51
CA ASP A 400 -12.60 -2.68 -32.09
C ASP A 400 -12.44 -4.12 -32.63
N ILE A 401 -12.42 -4.27 -33.96
CA ILE A 401 -12.39 -5.56 -34.62
C ILE A 401 -11.18 -6.41 -34.22
N ARG A 402 -10.10 -5.79 -33.74
CA ARG A 402 -8.91 -6.50 -33.23
C ARG A 402 -9.23 -7.44 -32.07
N TRP A 403 -10.25 -7.13 -31.26
CA TRP A 403 -10.67 -8.00 -30.17
C TRP A 403 -11.27 -9.33 -30.63
N SER A 404 -11.70 -9.45 -31.91
CA SER A 404 -12.21 -10.69 -32.48
C SER A 404 -11.19 -11.83 -32.46
N ASP A 405 -9.91 -11.52 -32.46
CA ASP A 405 -8.82 -12.49 -32.51
C ASP A 405 -8.62 -13.28 -31.22
N ILE A 406 -9.16 -12.78 -30.10
CA ILE A 406 -9.05 -13.42 -28.79
C ILE A 406 -10.41 -13.71 -28.11
N LEU A 407 -11.51 -13.56 -28.86
CA LEU A 407 -12.81 -14.00 -28.32
C LEU A 407 -12.80 -15.53 -28.16
N GLY A 408 -13.19 -15.97 -26.98
CA GLY A 408 -13.20 -17.40 -26.64
C GLY A 408 -13.09 -17.63 -25.15
N GLU A 409 -13.05 -18.89 -24.78
CA GLU A 409 -12.84 -19.37 -23.41
C GLU A 409 -11.49 -20.09 -23.34
N TYR A 410 -10.71 -19.77 -22.30
CA TYR A 410 -9.36 -20.29 -22.11
C TYR A 410 -9.23 -20.88 -20.71
N VAL A 411 -8.77 -22.12 -20.63
CA VAL A 411 -8.31 -22.75 -19.38
C VAL A 411 -6.87 -22.31 -19.12
N LEU A 412 -6.58 -21.90 -17.91
CA LEU A 412 -5.24 -21.43 -17.52
C LEU A 412 -4.45 -22.53 -16.80
N ALA A 413 -3.17 -22.57 -17.05
CA ALA A 413 -2.24 -23.45 -16.32
C ALA A 413 -2.22 -23.10 -14.81
N LYS A 414 -1.81 -24.08 -14.00
CA LYS A 414 -1.72 -23.92 -12.55
C LYS A 414 -0.90 -22.69 -12.18
N ASN A 415 -1.49 -21.82 -11.37
CA ASN A 415 -0.91 -20.55 -10.96
C ASN A 415 -1.32 -20.19 -9.52
N ASN A 416 -0.78 -19.11 -8.99
CA ASN A 416 -1.16 -18.52 -7.70
C ASN A 416 -1.45 -17.02 -7.91
N ALA A 417 -2.14 -16.69 -9.00
CA ALA A 417 -2.48 -15.33 -9.35
C ALA A 417 -3.94 -15.01 -9.06
N GLY A 418 -4.23 -13.76 -8.76
CA GLY A 418 -5.57 -13.21 -8.59
C GLY A 418 -5.74 -11.87 -9.28
N ILE A 419 -6.97 -11.43 -9.44
CA ILE A 419 -7.30 -10.11 -9.98
C ILE A 419 -7.00 -9.02 -8.95
N LEU A 420 -7.25 -9.27 -7.68
CA LEU A 420 -6.81 -8.32 -6.65
C LEU A 420 -5.29 -8.17 -6.66
N PRO A 421 -4.76 -6.95 -6.55
CA PRO A 421 -3.32 -6.72 -6.44
C PRO A 421 -2.69 -7.53 -5.30
N LEU A 422 -1.53 -8.12 -5.54
CA LEU A 422 -0.83 -8.96 -4.56
C LEU A 422 -0.48 -8.19 -3.27
N PHE A 423 -0.18 -6.90 -3.41
CA PHE A 423 0.08 -6.05 -2.26
C PHE A 423 -1.14 -5.97 -1.33
N VAL A 424 -2.35 -5.84 -1.89
CA VAL A 424 -3.61 -5.81 -1.13
C VAL A 424 -3.87 -7.16 -0.48
N THR A 425 -3.81 -8.24 -1.26
CA THR A 425 -4.06 -9.61 -0.76
C THR A 425 -3.05 -10.00 0.31
N GLY A 426 -1.80 -9.57 0.17
CA GLY A 426 -0.74 -9.77 1.17
C GLY A 426 -1.00 -9.05 2.49
N MET A 427 -1.49 -7.81 2.44
CA MET A 427 -1.82 -7.02 3.65
C MET A 427 -3.07 -7.55 4.38
N GLN A 428 -3.93 -8.27 3.69
CA GLN A 428 -5.17 -8.85 4.21
C GLN A 428 -5.07 -10.34 4.53
N ASN A 429 -3.93 -10.99 4.23
CA ASN A 429 -3.78 -12.46 4.27
C ASN A 429 -4.75 -13.23 3.36
N ASN A 430 -5.17 -12.62 2.25
CA ASN A 430 -6.06 -13.19 1.24
C ASN A 430 -5.23 -13.78 0.08
N LEU A 431 -4.29 -14.67 0.37
CA LEU A 431 -3.26 -15.14 -0.58
C LEU A 431 -3.67 -16.39 -1.39
N ASP A 432 -4.78 -17.06 -1.03
CA ASP A 432 -5.22 -18.28 -1.71
C ASP A 432 -6.05 -17.93 -2.96
N THR A 433 -5.39 -17.40 -3.98
CA THR A 433 -6.00 -17.01 -5.23
C THR A 433 -5.44 -17.83 -6.39
N VAL A 434 -6.32 -18.34 -7.25
CA VAL A 434 -5.98 -19.05 -8.48
C VAL A 434 -6.95 -18.61 -9.55
N ILE A 435 -6.47 -18.18 -10.70
CA ILE A 435 -7.33 -17.92 -11.86
C ILE A 435 -7.34 -19.20 -12.72
N GLU A 436 -8.47 -19.92 -12.72
CA GLU A 436 -8.62 -21.18 -13.46
C GLU A 436 -8.96 -20.97 -14.92
N ARG A 437 -9.81 -19.98 -15.20
CA ARG A 437 -10.33 -19.71 -16.55
C ARG A 437 -10.48 -18.24 -16.80
N ILE A 438 -10.36 -17.84 -18.05
CA ILE A 438 -10.78 -16.53 -18.54
C ILE A 438 -11.63 -16.71 -19.80
N SER A 439 -12.58 -15.84 -20.03
CA SER A 439 -13.28 -15.76 -21.32
C SER A 439 -13.48 -14.30 -21.75
N LEU A 440 -13.47 -14.13 -23.04
CA LEU A 440 -13.72 -12.86 -23.70
C LEU A 440 -14.86 -13.06 -24.70
N SER A 441 -15.91 -12.26 -24.56
CA SER A 441 -17.08 -12.32 -25.42
C SER A 441 -17.55 -10.92 -25.79
N ARG A 442 -18.32 -10.82 -26.87
CA ARG A 442 -18.92 -9.57 -27.31
C ARG A 442 -20.38 -9.48 -26.84
N ALA A 443 -20.75 -8.35 -26.24
CA ALA A 443 -22.15 -8.02 -25.93
C ALA A 443 -22.51 -6.67 -26.56
N GLY A 444 -23.09 -6.70 -27.75
CA GLY A 444 -23.35 -5.50 -28.54
C GLY A 444 -22.03 -4.82 -28.97
N GLU A 445 -21.83 -3.58 -28.56
CA GLU A 445 -20.59 -2.83 -28.79
C GLU A 445 -19.58 -2.93 -27.60
N SER A 446 -19.92 -3.68 -26.57
CA SER A 446 -19.08 -3.86 -25.39
C SER A 446 -18.33 -5.20 -25.44
N LEU A 447 -17.15 -5.22 -24.83
CA LEU A 447 -16.41 -6.42 -24.52
C LEU A 447 -16.84 -6.89 -23.11
N VAL A 448 -17.10 -8.18 -22.96
CA VAL A 448 -17.32 -8.82 -21.66
C VAL A 448 -16.12 -9.68 -21.35
N PHE A 449 -15.49 -9.43 -20.21
CA PHE A 449 -14.45 -10.25 -19.62
C PHE A 449 -15.02 -11.05 -18.46
N SER A 450 -14.89 -12.36 -18.53
CA SER A 450 -15.29 -13.26 -17.44
C SER A 450 -14.08 -14.07 -16.97
N PHE A 451 -14.03 -14.40 -15.70
CA PHE A 451 -12.97 -15.22 -15.13
C PHE A 451 -13.49 -16.05 -13.96
N THR A 452 -12.91 -17.22 -13.77
CA THR A 452 -13.09 -18.04 -12.58
C THR A 452 -11.89 -17.87 -11.68
N GLU A 453 -12.07 -17.37 -10.46
CA GLU A 453 -11.01 -17.23 -9.46
C GLU A 453 -11.37 -18.00 -8.20
N SER A 454 -10.57 -19.00 -7.85
CA SER A 454 -10.74 -19.87 -6.67
C SER A 454 -12.16 -20.49 -6.59
N GLY A 455 -12.66 -20.96 -7.74
CA GLY A 455 -13.98 -21.60 -7.89
C GLY A 455 -15.16 -20.64 -7.92
N VAL A 456 -14.93 -19.31 -7.97
CA VAL A 456 -15.98 -18.29 -8.08
C VAL A 456 -15.94 -17.66 -9.47
N ASP A 457 -17.09 -17.59 -10.13
CA ASP A 457 -17.21 -16.98 -11.45
C ASP A 457 -17.54 -15.49 -11.34
N TYR A 458 -16.80 -14.70 -12.10
CA TYR A 458 -16.98 -13.26 -12.25
C TYR A 458 -17.23 -12.92 -13.72
N SER A 459 -18.05 -11.90 -13.95
CA SER A 459 -18.28 -11.37 -15.29
C SER A 459 -18.49 -9.87 -15.22
N LEU A 460 -17.83 -9.13 -16.10
CA LEU A 460 -17.90 -7.67 -16.12
C LEU A 460 -17.76 -7.12 -17.54
N GLU A 461 -18.36 -5.97 -17.74
CA GLU A 461 -18.24 -5.21 -18.97
C GLU A 461 -16.93 -4.42 -18.97
N VAL A 462 -16.16 -4.52 -20.03
CA VAL A 462 -14.90 -3.81 -20.24
C VAL A 462 -15.15 -2.65 -21.20
N GLY A 463 -14.86 -1.43 -20.77
CA GLY A 463 -14.92 -0.27 -21.66
C GLY A 463 -13.76 -0.27 -22.64
N LEU A 464 -14.02 -0.02 -23.91
CA LEU A 464 -12.98 0.08 -24.92
C LEU A 464 -12.47 1.52 -24.98
N TYR A 465 -11.24 1.73 -24.51
CA TYR A 465 -10.59 3.07 -24.39
C TYR A 465 -11.30 4.06 -23.45
N GLU A 466 -12.20 3.57 -22.62
CA GLU A 466 -12.87 4.30 -21.55
C GLU A 466 -13.11 3.35 -20.37
N TYR A 467 -13.22 3.86 -19.14
CA TYR A 467 -13.47 3.02 -17.99
C TYR A 467 -14.96 2.72 -17.82
N LYS A 468 -15.28 1.46 -17.56
CA LYS A 468 -16.59 1.01 -17.07
C LYS A 468 -16.47 0.62 -15.62
N SER A 469 -17.31 1.17 -14.77
CA SER A 469 -17.27 0.93 -13.32
C SER A 469 -18.27 -0.14 -12.92
N THR A 470 -17.86 -1.02 -12.01
CA THR A 470 -18.69 -2.07 -11.41
C THR A 470 -18.24 -2.34 -9.98
N VAL A 471 -18.96 -3.20 -9.26
CA VAL A 471 -18.56 -3.68 -7.94
C VAL A 471 -18.35 -5.18 -8.02
N LEU A 472 -17.19 -5.64 -7.56
CA LEU A 472 -16.86 -7.05 -7.46
C LEU A 472 -16.77 -7.45 -5.98
N ASP A 473 -17.22 -8.67 -5.67
CA ASP A 473 -17.11 -9.27 -4.34
C ASP A 473 -16.03 -10.35 -4.36
N PHE A 474 -14.86 -10.03 -3.81
CA PHE A 474 -13.75 -10.97 -3.68
C PHE A 474 -13.77 -11.61 -2.29
N ARG A 475 -14.27 -12.84 -2.20
CA ARG A 475 -14.31 -13.63 -0.97
C ARG A 475 -14.98 -12.92 0.21
N GLY A 476 -16.09 -12.20 -0.04
CA GLY A 476 -16.86 -11.46 0.96
C GLY A 476 -16.46 -9.99 1.15
N GLU A 477 -15.42 -9.52 0.46
CA GLU A 477 -15.07 -8.09 0.43
C GLU A 477 -15.48 -7.46 -0.90
N LYS A 478 -16.11 -6.30 -0.83
CA LYS A 478 -16.61 -5.57 -2.00
C LYS A 478 -15.65 -4.48 -2.41
N TYR A 479 -15.31 -4.44 -3.69
CA TYR A 479 -14.44 -3.46 -4.28
C TYR A 479 -15.12 -2.77 -5.45
N ALA A 480 -15.09 -1.44 -5.45
CA ALA A 480 -15.37 -0.69 -6.67
C ALA A 480 -14.21 -0.93 -7.64
N VAL A 481 -14.53 -1.23 -8.88
CA VAL A 481 -13.57 -1.52 -9.92
C VAL A 481 -13.94 -0.75 -11.18
N SER A 482 -12.98 -0.07 -11.80
CA SER A 482 -13.13 0.59 -13.09
C SER A 482 -12.23 -0.12 -14.11
N VAL A 483 -12.81 -0.62 -15.20
CA VAL A 483 -12.12 -1.52 -16.13
C VAL A 483 -12.11 -0.95 -17.53
N MET A 484 -10.93 -0.98 -18.16
CA MET A 484 -10.73 -0.52 -19.53
C MET A 484 -9.91 -1.53 -20.34
N GLY A 485 -10.27 -1.73 -21.59
CA GLY A 485 -9.58 -2.57 -22.55
C GLY A 485 -8.91 -1.76 -23.67
N GLU A 486 -7.69 -2.18 -24.04
CA GLU A 486 -6.93 -1.64 -25.16
C GLU A 486 -6.31 -2.77 -26.00
N ALA A 487 -6.44 -2.68 -27.33
CA ALA A 487 -5.77 -3.61 -28.25
C ALA A 487 -4.60 -2.89 -28.95
N LEU A 488 -3.41 -3.49 -28.86
CA LEU A 488 -2.17 -2.98 -29.42
C LEU A 488 -1.62 -3.95 -30.48
N THR A 489 -1.02 -3.41 -31.54
CA THR A 489 -0.32 -4.19 -32.52
C THR A 489 1.16 -3.82 -32.47
N ASP A 490 2.04 -4.79 -32.31
CA ASP A 490 3.48 -4.58 -32.38
C ASP A 490 3.98 -4.45 -33.79
N ARG A 491 5.30 -4.29 -33.99
CA ARG A 491 5.92 -4.14 -35.31
C ARG A 491 5.81 -5.39 -36.19
N ASP A 492 5.64 -6.55 -35.57
CA ASP A 492 5.57 -7.85 -36.21
C ASP A 492 4.11 -8.27 -36.50
N GLY A 493 3.14 -7.40 -36.17
CA GLY A 493 1.71 -7.65 -36.38
C GLY A 493 1.08 -8.55 -35.30
N VAL A 494 1.81 -8.89 -34.26
CA VAL A 494 1.29 -9.68 -33.11
C VAL A 494 0.48 -8.76 -32.20
N GLY A 495 -0.79 -9.11 -31.97
CA GLY A 495 -1.67 -8.38 -31.07
C GLY A 495 -1.27 -8.55 -29.60
N GLU A 496 -1.26 -7.46 -28.85
CA GLU A 496 -1.24 -7.48 -27.39
C GLU A 496 -2.53 -6.81 -26.91
N TYR A 497 -3.28 -7.51 -26.09
CA TYR A 497 -4.53 -7.05 -25.51
C TYR A 497 -4.33 -6.76 -24.03
N ARG A 498 -4.74 -5.58 -23.60
CA ARG A 498 -4.60 -5.13 -22.21
C ARG A 498 -5.95 -4.87 -21.60
N ILE A 499 -6.16 -5.36 -20.40
CA ILE A 499 -7.32 -5.05 -19.58
C ILE A 499 -6.78 -4.49 -18.28
N GLU A 500 -7.04 -3.21 -18.03
CA GLU A 500 -6.64 -2.51 -16.82
C GLU A 500 -7.80 -2.47 -15.83
N PHE A 501 -7.53 -2.89 -14.60
CA PHE A 501 -8.42 -2.80 -13.45
C PHE A 501 -7.90 -1.70 -12.54
N LEU A 502 -8.61 -0.62 -12.43
CA LEU A 502 -8.41 0.38 -11.39
C LEU A 502 -9.27 0.01 -10.19
N PHE A 503 -8.72 0.22 -9.00
CA PHE A 503 -9.46 0.12 -7.74
C PHE A 503 -9.58 1.53 -7.16
N PRO A 504 -10.67 2.30 -7.48
CA PRO A 504 -10.78 3.72 -7.12
C PRO A 504 -10.64 4.02 -5.64
N GLU A 505 -10.91 3.01 -4.80
CA GLU A 505 -10.81 3.10 -3.35
C GLU A 505 -9.39 2.85 -2.81
N MET A 506 -8.42 2.53 -3.69
CA MET A 506 -7.07 2.09 -3.30
C MET A 506 -5.99 2.66 -4.21
N PRO A 507 -4.73 2.69 -3.75
CA PRO A 507 -3.61 3.15 -4.56
C PRO A 507 -3.17 2.14 -5.63
N ASN A 508 -3.82 0.98 -5.73
CA ASN A 508 -3.37 -0.13 -6.54
C ASN A 508 -4.16 -0.27 -7.83
N THR A 509 -3.46 -0.66 -8.90
CA THR A 509 -4.06 -1.08 -10.18
C THR A 509 -3.56 -2.46 -10.57
N ARG A 510 -4.34 -3.17 -11.36
CA ARG A 510 -3.97 -4.47 -11.94
C ARG A 510 -4.09 -4.41 -13.44
N MET A 511 -3.08 -4.89 -14.17
CA MET A 511 -3.06 -4.98 -15.60
C MET A 511 -2.96 -6.44 -16.05
N ILE A 512 -3.88 -6.87 -16.89
CA ILE A 512 -3.85 -8.17 -17.57
C ILE A 512 -3.41 -7.92 -19.00
N LYS A 513 -2.34 -8.57 -19.43
CA LYS A 513 -1.86 -8.57 -20.82
C LYS A 513 -2.07 -9.94 -21.41
N ILE A 514 -2.76 -10.01 -22.54
CA ILE A 514 -3.06 -11.26 -23.23
C ILE A 514 -2.38 -11.21 -24.60
N LYS A 515 -1.58 -12.22 -24.90
CA LYS A 515 -0.94 -12.42 -26.22
C LYS A 515 -1.33 -13.77 -26.77
N PRO A 516 -2.08 -13.82 -27.89
CA PRO A 516 -2.36 -15.07 -28.59
C PRO A 516 -1.12 -15.55 -29.35
N ASP A 517 -1.02 -16.86 -29.55
CA ASP A 517 -0.13 -17.47 -30.51
C ASP A 517 -0.90 -18.27 -31.59
N ALA A 518 -0.20 -18.73 -32.62
CA ALA A 518 -0.82 -19.41 -33.77
C ALA A 518 -1.38 -20.82 -33.47
N ALA A 519 -1.19 -21.34 -32.26
CA ALA A 519 -1.52 -22.71 -31.88
C ALA A 519 -2.75 -22.81 -30.92
N GLY A 520 -3.62 -21.79 -30.87
CA GLY A 520 -4.73 -21.74 -29.90
C GLY A 520 -4.30 -21.56 -28.46
N ARG A 521 -3.07 -21.15 -28.25
CA ARG A 521 -2.45 -20.86 -26.98
C ARG A 521 -2.45 -19.35 -26.75
N ILE A 522 -2.66 -18.95 -25.53
CA ILE A 522 -2.47 -17.57 -25.08
C ILE A 522 -1.44 -17.49 -23.96
N THR A 523 -0.79 -16.36 -23.88
CA THR A 523 0.03 -16.00 -22.72
C THR A 523 -0.63 -14.85 -21.99
N VAL A 524 -0.96 -15.06 -20.72
CA VAL A 524 -1.57 -14.08 -19.83
C VAL A 524 -0.52 -13.61 -18.83
N THR A 525 -0.16 -12.33 -18.88
CA THR A 525 0.76 -11.73 -17.91
C THR A 525 0.00 -10.73 -17.06
N LEU A 526 0.05 -10.92 -15.74
CA LEU A 526 -0.50 -9.97 -14.80
C LEU A 526 0.63 -9.06 -14.28
N SER A 527 0.33 -7.78 -14.15
CA SER A 527 1.23 -6.82 -13.51
C SER A 527 0.43 -5.85 -12.67
N GLU A 528 1.07 -5.19 -11.72
CA GLU A 528 0.41 -4.24 -10.83
C GLU A 528 1.22 -2.96 -10.65
N VAL A 529 0.53 -1.90 -10.25
CA VAL A 529 1.13 -0.65 -9.80
C VAL A 529 0.50 -0.34 -8.44
N PRO A 530 1.28 -0.05 -7.42
CA PRO A 530 2.74 -0.13 -7.35
C PRO A 530 3.27 -1.56 -7.53
N ASN A 531 4.47 -1.70 -8.06
CA ASN A 531 5.05 -2.95 -8.53
C ASN A 531 6.19 -3.49 -7.64
N ASP A 532 6.98 -4.43 -8.19
CA ASP A 532 8.15 -5.09 -7.61
C ASP A 532 9.18 -4.14 -6.98
N LYS A 533 9.26 -2.87 -7.38
CA LYS A 533 10.15 -1.87 -6.76
C LYS A 533 9.84 -1.67 -5.27
N ILE A 534 8.58 -1.88 -4.85
CA ILE A 534 8.22 -1.89 -3.44
C ILE A 534 8.91 -3.03 -2.70
N VAL A 535 8.99 -4.19 -3.32
CA VAL A 535 9.64 -5.38 -2.73
C VAL A 535 11.15 -5.17 -2.61
N ASP A 536 11.77 -4.60 -3.63
CA ASP A 536 13.18 -4.17 -3.58
C ASP A 536 13.44 -3.26 -2.38
N LEU A 537 12.55 -2.30 -2.14
CA LEU A 537 12.64 -1.40 -0.98
C LEU A 537 12.44 -2.14 0.35
N LEU A 538 11.53 -3.10 0.41
CA LEU A 538 11.30 -3.91 1.60
C LEU A 538 12.52 -4.79 1.90
N ILE A 539 13.13 -5.39 0.89
CA ILE A 539 14.33 -6.25 1.04
C ILE A 539 15.55 -5.40 1.42
N LYS A 540 15.79 -4.28 0.75
CA LYS A 540 16.93 -3.38 1.05
C LYS A 540 16.84 -2.75 2.43
N LYS A 541 15.64 -2.58 2.98
CA LYS A 541 15.41 -2.10 4.35
C LYS A 541 15.48 -3.20 5.41
N VAL A 542 15.70 -4.49 5.05
CA VAL A 542 16.00 -5.53 6.04
C VAL A 542 17.32 -5.16 6.72
N PRO A 543 17.32 -4.73 7.99
CA PRO A 543 18.55 -4.30 8.66
C PRO A 543 19.50 -5.48 8.84
N ASN A 544 20.75 -5.28 8.51
CA ASN A 544 21.89 -6.18 8.65
C ASN A 544 22.07 -7.20 7.54
N GLN A 545 22.90 -6.83 6.56
CA GLN A 545 23.59 -7.76 5.65
C GLN A 545 24.45 -8.82 6.39
N ASN A 546 24.63 -8.69 7.70
CA ASN A 546 25.39 -9.61 8.56
C ASN A 546 24.51 -10.58 9.37
N GLY A 547 23.19 -10.59 9.17
CA GLY A 547 22.25 -11.48 9.85
C GLY A 547 21.94 -12.75 9.07
N VAL A 548 21.23 -13.69 9.72
CA VAL A 548 20.82 -14.99 9.13
C VAL A 548 20.03 -14.80 7.83
N ALA A 549 19.21 -13.74 7.71
CA ALA A 549 18.46 -13.46 6.48
C ALA A 549 19.41 -13.09 5.32
N GLY A 550 20.36 -12.20 5.54
CA GLY A 550 21.38 -11.86 4.55
C GLY A 550 22.17 -13.09 4.12
N PHE A 551 22.52 -13.99 5.08
CA PHE A 551 23.20 -15.24 4.77
C PHE A 551 22.34 -16.20 3.92
N VAL A 552 21.04 -16.34 4.22
CA VAL A 552 20.12 -17.18 3.43
C VAL A 552 19.94 -16.61 2.02
N LEU A 553 19.77 -15.30 1.90
CA LEU A 553 19.67 -14.62 0.61
C LEU A 553 20.97 -14.80 -0.21
N ASP A 554 22.12 -14.57 0.40
CA ASP A 554 23.43 -14.76 -0.24
C ASP A 554 23.68 -16.24 -0.63
N MET A 555 23.23 -17.18 0.18
CA MET A 555 23.29 -18.62 -0.15
C MET A 555 22.40 -18.97 -1.35
N LEU A 556 21.20 -18.40 -1.45
CA LEU A 556 20.30 -18.61 -2.59
C LEU A 556 20.88 -17.98 -3.86
N GLU A 557 21.40 -16.75 -3.79
CA GLU A 557 22.08 -16.09 -4.91
C GLU A 557 23.33 -16.88 -5.37
N ARG A 558 24.16 -17.36 -4.46
CA ARG A 558 25.32 -18.20 -4.81
C ARG A 558 24.93 -19.55 -5.39
N ARG A 559 23.80 -20.11 -5.00
CA ARG A 559 23.34 -21.42 -5.46
C ARG A 559 22.67 -21.39 -6.82
N PHE A 560 21.88 -20.36 -7.08
CA PHE A 560 20.99 -20.24 -8.26
C PHE A 560 21.42 -19.14 -9.23
N GLY A 561 22.44 -18.35 -8.88
CA GLY A 561 22.97 -17.24 -9.69
C GLY A 561 22.58 -15.87 -9.13
N GLU A 562 23.39 -14.87 -9.46
CA GLU A 562 23.13 -13.47 -9.11
C GLU A 562 21.83 -12.98 -9.75
N GLY A 563 20.99 -12.28 -8.98
CA GLY A 563 19.68 -11.80 -9.42
C GLY A 563 18.56 -12.85 -9.34
N PHE A 564 18.82 -14.05 -8.83
CA PHE A 564 17.81 -15.12 -8.69
C PHE A 564 16.60 -14.67 -7.85
N ILE A 565 16.85 -14.00 -6.74
CA ILE A 565 15.79 -13.53 -5.84
C ILE A 565 14.97 -12.46 -6.51
N GLN A 566 15.61 -11.50 -7.16
CA GLN A 566 14.93 -10.45 -7.89
C GLN A 566 14.05 -11.03 -8.99
N LYS A 567 14.56 -11.98 -9.78
CA LYS A 567 13.78 -12.67 -10.81
C LYS A 567 12.57 -13.40 -10.23
N LYS A 568 12.72 -14.08 -9.08
CA LYS A 568 11.59 -14.76 -8.43
C LYS A 568 10.54 -13.80 -7.91
N LEU A 569 10.93 -12.64 -7.43
CA LEU A 569 10.01 -11.59 -7.03
C LEU A 569 9.26 -11.00 -8.22
N GLU A 570 9.97 -10.74 -9.32
CA GLU A 570 9.34 -10.31 -10.58
C GLU A 570 8.30 -11.34 -11.06
N GLU A 571 8.63 -12.64 -11.01
CA GLU A 571 7.69 -13.73 -11.36
C GLU A 571 6.45 -13.76 -10.44
N ILE A 572 6.57 -13.38 -9.17
CA ILE A 572 5.46 -13.32 -8.21
C ILE A 572 4.56 -12.10 -8.46
N PHE A 573 5.16 -10.93 -8.67
CA PHE A 573 4.43 -9.68 -8.91
C PHE A 573 3.91 -9.53 -10.34
N SER A 574 4.55 -10.20 -11.29
CA SER A 574 4.19 -10.19 -12.70
C SER A 574 4.13 -11.62 -13.26
N PRO A 575 3.25 -12.48 -12.71
CA PRO A 575 3.16 -13.87 -13.15
C PRO A 575 2.73 -13.95 -14.62
N THR A 576 3.38 -14.85 -15.35
CA THR A 576 3.02 -15.18 -16.73
C THR A 576 2.45 -16.58 -16.76
N ILE A 577 1.22 -16.71 -17.24
CA ILE A 577 0.41 -17.92 -17.23
C ILE A 577 0.08 -18.31 -18.66
N VAL A 578 0.23 -19.57 -18.99
CA VAL A 578 -0.21 -20.12 -20.29
C VAL A 578 -1.67 -20.52 -20.17
N GLY A 579 -2.43 -20.18 -21.21
CA GLY A 579 -3.82 -20.62 -21.38
C GLY A 579 -4.01 -21.31 -22.73
N ALA A 580 -4.95 -22.25 -22.76
CA ALA A 580 -5.36 -22.94 -23.98
C ALA A 580 -6.83 -22.67 -24.26
N ASP A 581 -7.16 -22.36 -25.53
CA ASP A 581 -8.54 -22.26 -26.01
C ASP A 581 -9.23 -23.61 -25.85
N VAL A 582 -10.35 -23.66 -25.12
CA VAL A 582 -11.08 -24.92 -24.83
C VAL A 582 -11.61 -25.61 -26.08
N THR A 583 -11.74 -24.89 -27.19
CA THR A 583 -12.21 -25.43 -28.48
C THR A 583 -11.08 -25.94 -29.37
N HIS A 584 -9.82 -25.64 -29.03
CA HIS A 584 -8.68 -26.03 -29.86
C HIS A 584 -8.33 -27.52 -29.68
N PRO A 585 -8.07 -28.28 -30.76
CA PRO A 585 -7.78 -29.71 -30.67
C PRO A 585 -6.60 -30.10 -29.79
N ASP A 586 -5.60 -29.21 -29.68
CA ASP A 586 -4.39 -29.44 -28.88
C ASP A 586 -4.48 -28.88 -27.44
N ALA A 587 -5.65 -28.42 -26.98
CA ALA A 587 -5.79 -27.79 -25.67
C ALA A 587 -5.28 -28.66 -24.51
N GLU A 588 -5.66 -29.94 -24.48
CA GLU A 588 -5.20 -30.88 -23.47
C GLU A 588 -3.68 -31.06 -23.49
N LYS A 589 -3.10 -31.18 -24.68
CA LYS A 589 -1.65 -31.34 -24.85
C LYS A 589 -0.89 -30.10 -24.36
N ILE A 590 -1.35 -28.89 -24.69
CA ILE A 590 -0.77 -27.63 -24.22
C ILE A 590 -0.78 -27.60 -22.68
N MET A 591 -1.89 -27.98 -22.07
CA MET A 591 -2.03 -27.96 -20.61
C MET A 591 -1.15 -29.03 -19.94
N GLU A 592 -1.03 -30.23 -20.51
CA GLU A 592 -0.13 -31.26 -19.99
C GLU A 592 1.37 -30.84 -20.09
N GLU A 593 1.78 -30.23 -21.17
CA GLU A 593 3.15 -29.72 -21.34
C GLU A 593 3.47 -28.65 -20.26
N GLU A 594 2.56 -27.72 -20.00
CA GLU A 594 2.73 -26.71 -18.97
C GLU A 594 2.70 -27.31 -17.56
N LEU A 595 1.87 -28.32 -17.29
CA LEU A 595 1.85 -29.00 -16.01
C LEU A 595 3.20 -29.64 -15.71
N ARG A 596 3.79 -30.33 -16.68
CA ARG A 596 5.15 -30.94 -16.53
C ARG A 596 6.20 -29.87 -16.25
N ARG A 597 6.15 -28.72 -16.96
CA ARG A 597 7.07 -27.60 -16.74
C ARG A 597 6.99 -27.07 -15.30
N VAL A 598 5.75 -26.85 -14.81
CA VAL A 598 5.51 -26.36 -13.45
C VAL A 598 5.94 -27.40 -12.40
N GLU A 599 5.77 -28.70 -12.66
CA GLU A 599 6.22 -29.76 -11.75
C GLU A 599 7.75 -29.83 -11.66
N ASP A 600 8.47 -29.65 -12.74
CA ASP A 600 9.94 -29.60 -12.78
C ASP A 600 10.44 -28.37 -11.97
N GLU A 601 9.84 -27.20 -12.15
CA GLU A 601 10.15 -26.01 -11.38
C GLU A 601 9.79 -26.17 -9.89
N SER A 602 8.68 -26.89 -9.56
CA SER A 602 8.25 -27.14 -8.19
C SER A 602 9.25 -28.02 -7.41
N GLY A 603 10.07 -28.80 -8.09
CA GLY A 603 11.18 -29.56 -7.49
C GLY A 603 12.23 -28.64 -6.86
N VAL A 604 12.58 -27.54 -7.55
CA VAL A 604 13.50 -26.51 -7.04
C VAL A 604 12.87 -25.79 -5.85
N VAL A 605 11.61 -25.47 -5.93
CA VAL A 605 10.82 -24.82 -4.88
C VAL A 605 10.76 -25.71 -3.62
N ARG A 606 10.48 -27.01 -3.76
CA ARG A 606 10.49 -27.99 -2.65
C ARG A 606 11.88 -28.09 -2.01
N LEU A 607 12.95 -28.03 -2.81
CA LEU A 607 14.31 -28.01 -2.30
C LEU A 607 14.58 -26.75 -1.48
N ILE A 608 14.18 -25.56 -1.97
CA ILE A 608 14.32 -24.30 -1.25
C ILE A 608 13.55 -24.36 0.08
N ARG A 609 12.29 -24.80 0.07
CA ARG A 609 11.49 -25.02 1.29
C ARG A 609 12.20 -25.93 2.28
N SER A 610 12.72 -27.07 1.82
CA SER A 610 13.39 -28.03 2.68
C SER A 610 14.67 -27.47 3.29
N VAL A 611 15.44 -26.69 2.52
CA VAL A 611 16.67 -26.03 2.97
C VAL A 611 16.36 -24.95 3.99
N VAL A 612 15.38 -24.10 3.71
CA VAL A 612 14.95 -23.03 4.61
C VAL A 612 14.35 -23.60 5.90
N ALA A 613 13.46 -24.60 5.81
CA ALA A 613 12.86 -25.26 6.98
C ALA A 613 13.91 -25.97 7.86
N ARG A 614 14.86 -26.66 7.23
CA ARG A 614 15.93 -27.36 7.93
C ARG A 614 16.86 -26.38 8.64
N PHE A 615 17.23 -25.29 7.98
CA PHE A 615 18.04 -24.24 8.57
C PHE A 615 17.36 -23.60 9.78
N PHE A 616 16.06 -23.32 9.71
CA PHE A 616 15.30 -22.80 10.86
C PHE A 616 15.21 -23.81 12.00
N LYS A 617 15.03 -25.11 11.71
CA LYS A 617 14.97 -26.17 12.71
C LYS A 617 16.32 -26.36 13.43
N GLU A 618 17.43 -26.35 12.69
CA GLU A 618 18.77 -26.45 13.24
C GLU A 618 19.17 -25.20 14.05
N SER A 619 18.73 -24.00 13.63
CA SER A 619 18.98 -22.75 14.35
C SER A 619 18.20 -22.64 15.67
N VAL A 620 17.02 -23.25 15.75
CA VAL A 620 16.20 -23.32 16.97
C VAL A 620 16.81 -24.34 17.96
N GLY A 621 17.25 -25.50 17.46
CA GLY A 621 17.91 -26.52 18.29
C GLY A 621 19.21 -26.04 18.95
N ILE A 622 19.99 -25.20 18.27
CA ILE A 622 21.19 -24.57 18.83
C ILE A 622 20.84 -23.54 19.94
N SER A 623 19.72 -22.84 19.83
CA SER A 623 19.28 -21.87 20.85
C SER A 623 18.76 -22.57 22.11
N GLU A 624 18.10 -23.70 22.00
CA GLU A 624 17.64 -24.51 23.12
C GLU A 624 18.81 -25.24 23.83
N ALA A 625 19.76 -25.75 23.05
CA ALA A 625 20.97 -26.36 23.61
C ALA A 625 21.85 -25.34 24.37
N ARG A 626 21.96 -24.09 23.89
CA ARG A 626 22.67 -23.01 24.60
C ARG A 626 21.95 -22.50 25.84
N ALA A 627 20.63 -22.55 25.87
CA ALA A 627 19.86 -22.15 27.06
C ALA A 627 20.00 -23.22 28.18
N THR A 628 20.19 -24.49 27.85
CA THR A 628 20.45 -25.58 28.79
C THR A 628 21.91 -25.64 29.24
N GLU A 629 22.88 -25.19 28.42
CA GLU A 629 24.30 -25.14 28.81
C GLU A 629 24.66 -23.92 29.66
N GLN A 630 23.93 -22.80 29.58
CA GLN A 630 24.19 -21.62 30.42
C GLN A 630 23.70 -21.76 31.88
N THR A 631 23.02 -22.86 32.22
CA THR A 631 22.69 -23.20 33.60
C THR A 631 23.71 -24.15 34.28
N SER A 632 24.79 -24.55 33.58
CA SER A 632 25.79 -25.47 34.13
C SER A 632 27.21 -25.22 33.61
N SER A 633 27.77 -24.04 33.77
CA SER A 633 29.23 -23.84 33.90
C SER A 633 29.62 -22.36 33.76
N GLU A 634 29.92 -21.74 34.86
CA GLU A 634 31.05 -20.81 34.92
C GLU A 634 32.32 -21.67 34.89
N ALA A 635 33.02 -21.67 33.79
CA ALA A 635 34.48 -21.78 33.65
C ALA A 635 34.90 -22.15 32.22
N ASP A 636 35.96 -21.47 31.78
CA ASP A 636 36.85 -21.73 30.66
C ASP A 636 36.46 -21.22 29.26
N GLY A 637 37.14 -20.14 28.93
CA GLY A 637 37.26 -19.61 27.58
C GLY A 637 38.05 -20.54 26.64
N LYS A 638 37.44 -20.82 25.48
CA LYS A 638 38.16 -21.09 24.24
C LYS A 638 37.24 -20.85 23.04
N SER A 639 37.70 -19.98 22.17
CA SER A 639 37.16 -19.71 20.84
C SER A 639 37.16 -20.97 19.99
N SER A 640 35.99 -21.50 19.63
CA SER A 640 35.88 -22.63 18.70
C SER A 640 35.50 -22.12 17.30
N ASP A 641 36.31 -22.54 16.35
CA ASP A 641 36.33 -22.24 14.93
C ASP A 641 35.00 -22.54 14.23
N LYS A 642 34.33 -21.51 13.76
CA LYS A 642 33.07 -21.58 12.99
C LYS A 642 33.22 -22.19 11.59
N ARG A 643 34.44 -22.42 11.08
CA ARG A 643 34.68 -22.95 9.73
C ARG A 643 34.47 -24.46 9.62
N GLY A 644 34.66 -25.23 10.70
CA GLY A 644 34.53 -26.69 10.69
C GLY A 644 33.09 -27.20 10.54
N PHE A 645 32.13 -26.48 11.06
CA PHE A 645 30.71 -26.86 11.02
C PHE A 645 30.09 -26.76 9.62
N PHE A 646 30.46 -25.73 8.85
CA PHE A 646 29.92 -25.50 7.49
C PHE A 646 30.50 -26.47 6.44
N SER A 647 31.74 -26.92 6.60
CA SER A 647 32.34 -27.92 5.68
C SER A 647 31.65 -29.27 5.77
N SER A 648 31.12 -29.64 6.94
CA SER A 648 30.37 -30.89 7.17
C SER A 648 29.01 -30.90 6.45
N ILE A 649 28.32 -29.76 6.38
CA ILE A 649 27.03 -29.62 5.70
C ILE A 649 27.21 -29.67 4.18
N LEU A 650 28.21 -28.98 3.65
CA LEU A 650 28.52 -28.97 2.21
C LEU A 650 29.00 -30.33 1.70
N GLY A 651 29.73 -31.10 2.55
CA GLY A 651 30.17 -32.45 2.22
C GLY A 651 29.04 -33.48 2.09
N LYS A 652 27.96 -33.33 2.87
CA LYS A 652 26.76 -34.19 2.80
C LYS A 652 25.87 -33.93 1.60
N ILE A 653 25.86 -32.70 1.08
CA ILE A 653 25.10 -32.33 -0.13
C ILE A 653 25.79 -32.85 -1.41
N LYS A 654 27.14 -32.90 -1.45
CA LYS A 654 27.91 -33.44 -2.58
C LYS A 654 27.86 -34.99 -2.73
N LYS A 655 27.45 -35.74 -1.72
CA LYS A 655 27.37 -37.22 -1.76
C LYS A 655 25.99 -37.78 -2.17
N ARG A 656 25.04 -36.93 -2.57
CA ARG A 656 23.71 -37.34 -3.07
C ARG A 656 23.44 -36.78 -4.47
N ARG A 657 24.43 -36.80 -5.32
CA ARG A 657 24.28 -36.80 -6.78
C ARG A 657 24.58 -38.16 -7.34
#